data_e7c3a93b93a6e45adf806af150e2f771
#
_entry.id   e7c3a93b93a6e45adf806af150e2f771
#
_cell.length_a   1.000
_cell.length_b   1.000
_cell.length_c   1.000
_cell.angle_alpha   90.00
_cell.angle_beta   90.00
_cell.angle_gamma   90.00
#
_symmetry.space_group_name_H-M   'P 1'
#
loop_
_entity.id
_entity.type
_entity.pdbx_description
1 polymer ?
#
loop_
_entity_poly.entity_id
_entity_poly.type
_entity_poly.pdbx_seq_one_letter_code
_entity_poly.pdbx_strand_id
1 'polypeptide(L)'
;MPEHAVTARPRLRGDVHLVPAPDGARMVTNRGTESFTGGSIHQWLSRLAPYLTGTATVGELTGALPPDKAGQVRRIVAALAERGLARDGGPAPDGPHRGELGLLDSFHHDATAAFRRYQATRVQLVGVGPLAAELHRVLRDSGLDRVTAVRPGEGRARGGLLDGDLLDGNLLDPRAGLVVSVTDHPGNALAVDRACRAAGVPVLHAVRHGDELWVGVSGGAASWECGWRRLAGWDVGAAPLEPADEPRIGAGVAGVSNAGVAAFGDSTVAVAASLAGMLVLRHVTSAVDGLDHTLTCLHLPSLRCTTHRYLPHFVSSTAPTPRVAVRGAAGGVAGGVADPPAVAERLAALRAGEPVDREGLDAAGAAMLDARLGVLGEVSERGYAQLPLNVSAATVSAPPRLVTGAGLTVREARWRAVLAGVAAYSATAVDPARLDAAGRVCGYRLADGRPVPVDAGVAFDPAAPGVVAGYDWAGAVSAGLLACCARLTAGSAAAQPARPQTPGTQTPGPGPQFLDPRFLDPRYLDLRTVEVLAADAGEEALAYLRMLEILSVPLAVHDVTGVLQVPTLAFGVGDRTIGYVSGLRAADTLTAGLRAVLLHEQSRRHGQPDYALPEVPQLPPHAGATGGAAEPPAPRTEAQVVAALVAHGHDPVAVPLDHDPQVHRILPYAVNVVISHS
;
A
#
# COMPACT_ATOMS: atom_id res chain seq x y z
N MET A 1 0.12 -40.86 -29.19
CA MET A 1 -1.02 -40.15 -28.57
C MET A 1 -1.68 -41.11 -27.61
N PRO A 2 -1.87 -40.79 -26.32
CA PRO A 2 -2.57 -41.69 -25.39
C PRO A 2 -4.01 -41.91 -25.84
N GLU A 3 -4.51 -43.10 -25.69
CA GLU A 3 -5.88 -43.54 -26.03
C GLU A 3 -6.99 -42.65 -25.46
N HIS A 4 -6.73 -42.04 -24.32
CA HIS A 4 -7.65 -41.05 -23.67
C HIS A 4 -7.99 -39.82 -24.53
N ALA A 5 -7.12 -39.43 -25.48
CA ALA A 5 -7.38 -38.26 -26.32
C ALA A 5 -8.45 -38.46 -27.39
N VAL A 6 -8.79 -39.73 -27.73
CA VAL A 6 -9.78 -40.05 -28.74
C VAL A 6 -11.18 -40.15 -28.17
N THR A 7 -11.30 -40.54 -26.90
CA THR A 7 -12.57 -40.71 -26.17
C THR A 7 -13.05 -39.42 -25.48
N ALA A 8 -12.18 -38.41 -25.38
CA ALA A 8 -12.51 -37.10 -24.79
C ALA A 8 -13.67 -36.43 -25.56
N ARG A 9 -14.60 -35.83 -24.84
CA ARG A 9 -15.72 -35.04 -25.36
C ARG A 9 -15.44 -33.56 -25.16
N PRO A 10 -14.74 -32.93 -26.12
CA PRO A 10 -14.26 -31.57 -25.95
C PRO A 10 -15.43 -30.59 -25.92
N ARG A 11 -15.47 -29.76 -24.87
CA ARG A 11 -16.38 -28.62 -24.74
C ARG A 11 -15.58 -27.35 -24.56
N LEU A 12 -15.86 -26.37 -25.41
CA LEU A 12 -15.31 -25.02 -25.25
C LEU A 12 -15.95 -24.38 -24.01
N ARG A 13 -15.16 -23.69 -23.19
CA ARG A 13 -15.71 -22.95 -22.04
C ARG A 13 -16.64 -21.85 -22.52
N GLY A 14 -17.71 -21.58 -21.77
CA GLY A 14 -18.74 -20.61 -22.12
C GLY A 14 -18.29 -19.14 -22.13
N ASP A 15 -17.15 -18.84 -21.48
CA ASP A 15 -16.55 -17.50 -21.42
C ASP A 15 -15.51 -17.26 -22.53
N VAL A 16 -15.28 -18.20 -23.45
CA VAL A 16 -14.31 -18.04 -24.54
C VAL A 16 -14.91 -17.30 -25.71
N HIS A 17 -14.33 -16.16 -26.04
CA HIS A 17 -14.67 -15.36 -27.22
C HIS A 17 -13.53 -15.39 -28.23
N LEU A 18 -13.82 -15.89 -29.42
CA LEU A 18 -12.84 -15.95 -30.51
C LEU A 18 -12.83 -14.63 -31.28
N VAL A 19 -11.65 -14.00 -31.39
CA VAL A 19 -11.45 -12.74 -32.09
C VAL A 19 -10.34 -12.92 -33.14
N PRO A 20 -10.53 -12.45 -34.40
CA PRO A 20 -9.46 -12.47 -35.38
C PRO A 20 -8.31 -11.56 -35.00
N ALA A 21 -7.06 -11.98 -35.34
CA ALA A 21 -5.85 -11.18 -35.17
C ALA A 21 -5.04 -11.17 -36.47
N PRO A 22 -4.22 -10.13 -36.74
CA PRO A 22 -3.42 -10.04 -37.96
C PRO A 22 -2.49 -11.23 -38.18
N ASP A 23 -2.00 -11.80 -37.09
CA ASP A 23 -1.08 -12.94 -37.04
C ASP A 23 -1.75 -14.30 -36.75
N GLY A 24 -3.11 -14.30 -36.62
CA GLY A 24 -3.83 -15.53 -36.31
C GLY A 24 -5.19 -15.34 -35.64
N ALA A 25 -5.32 -15.71 -34.36
CA ALA A 25 -6.55 -15.60 -33.58
C ALA A 25 -6.23 -15.32 -32.11
N ARG A 26 -7.13 -14.62 -31.44
CA ARG A 26 -7.13 -14.46 -29.98
C ARG A 26 -8.40 -15.05 -29.38
N MET A 27 -8.22 -15.76 -28.25
CA MET A 27 -9.32 -16.22 -27.42
C MET A 27 -9.34 -15.41 -26.13
N VAL A 28 -10.34 -14.55 -26.01
CA VAL A 28 -10.54 -13.69 -24.84
C VAL A 28 -11.43 -14.45 -23.86
N THR A 29 -11.02 -14.48 -22.60
CA THR A 29 -11.73 -15.16 -21.51
C THR A 29 -11.76 -14.27 -20.26
N ASN A 30 -12.53 -14.65 -19.25
CA ASN A 30 -12.52 -14.01 -17.93
C ASN A 30 -11.16 -14.13 -17.18
N ARG A 31 -10.25 -14.98 -17.67
CA ARG A 31 -8.91 -15.21 -17.09
C ARG A 31 -7.78 -14.52 -17.84
N GLY A 32 -8.07 -13.93 -18.98
CA GLY A 32 -7.10 -13.29 -19.84
C GLY A 32 -7.28 -13.65 -21.31
N THR A 33 -6.27 -13.32 -22.12
CA THR A 33 -6.29 -13.51 -23.57
C THR A 33 -5.19 -14.49 -23.97
N GLU A 34 -5.58 -15.54 -24.69
CA GLU A 34 -4.68 -16.51 -25.29
C GLU A 34 -4.51 -16.23 -26.79
N SER A 35 -3.29 -16.24 -27.28
CA SER A 35 -2.97 -16.00 -28.69
C SER A 35 -2.61 -17.29 -29.41
N PHE A 36 -3.17 -17.46 -30.61
CA PHE A 36 -2.87 -18.55 -31.53
C PHE A 36 -2.34 -17.97 -32.83
N THR A 37 -1.10 -18.28 -33.17
CA THR A 37 -0.44 -17.78 -34.41
C THR A 37 -0.61 -18.75 -35.56
N GLY A 38 -0.83 -18.21 -36.76
CA GLY A 38 -0.95 -18.96 -38.01
C GLY A 38 -2.03 -18.41 -38.92
N GLY A 39 -1.73 -18.23 -40.21
CA GLY A 39 -2.60 -17.56 -41.20
C GLY A 39 -3.98 -18.18 -41.41
N SER A 40 -4.17 -19.48 -41.09
CA SER A 40 -5.48 -20.14 -41.20
C SER A 40 -6.11 -20.52 -39.85
N ILE A 41 -5.44 -20.23 -38.73
CA ILE A 41 -5.87 -20.73 -37.42
C ILE A 41 -7.24 -20.17 -37.00
N HIS A 42 -7.51 -18.90 -37.30
CA HIS A 42 -8.82 -18.30 -37.02
C HIS A 42 -9.95 -19.03 -37.75
N GLN A 43 -9.75 -19.39 -39.03
CA GLN A 43 -10.76 -20.13 -39.81
C GLN A 43 -10.99 -21.52 -39.25
N TRP A 44 -9.93 -22.21 -38.80
CA TRP A 44 -10.02 -23.52 -38.17
C TRP A 44 -10.79 -23.44 -36.86
N LEU A 45 -10.45 -22.49 -36.00
CA LEU A 45 -11.13 -22.30 -34.71
C LEU A 45 -12.59 -21.91 -34.88
N SER A 46 -12.89 -20.98 -35.82
CA SER A 46 -14.28 -20.56 -36.10
C SER A 46 -15.15 -21.69 -36.62
N ARG A 47 -14.57 -22.59 -37.43
CA ARG A 47 -15.30 -23.75 -37.95
C ARG A 47 -15.44 -24.87 -36.91
N LEU A 48 -14.46 -25.02 -36.03
CA LEU A 48 -14.46 -26.09 -35.02
C LEU A 48 -15.27 -25.74 -33.77
N ALA A 49 -15.28 -24.47 -33.34
CA ALA A 49 -15.94 -24.03 -32.12
C ALA A 49 -17.41 -24.48 -31.98
N PRO A 50 -18.27 -24.44 -33.04
CA PRO A 50 -19.66 -24.92 -32.95
C PRO A 50 -19.80 -26.41 -32.64
N TYR A 51 -18.77 -27.20 -32.88
CA TYR A 51 -18.78 -28.66 -32.63
C TYR A 51 -18.15 -29.04 -31.29
N LEU A 52 -17.46 -28.07 -30.63
CA LEU A 52 -16.89 -28.29 -29.30
C LEU A 52 -17.94 -28.06 -28.21
N THR A 53 -18.99 -28.85 -28.22
CA THR A 53 -20.12 -28.76 -27.31
C THR A 53 -20.10 -29.80 -26.21
N GLY A 54 -19.17 -30.75 -26.22
CA GLY A 54 -19.11 -31.88 -25.29
C GLY A 54 -20.08 -33.03 -25.66
N THR A 55 -20.79 -32.92 -26.78
CA THR A 55 -21.74 -33.99 -27.23
C THR A 55 -21.02 -35.12 -27.99
N ALA A 56 -20.01 -34.76 -28.78
CA ALA A 56 -19.25 -35.72 -29.60
C ALA A 56 -17.84 -35.92 -29.09
N THR A 57 -17.33 -37.13 -29.21
CA THR A 57 -15.91 -37.45 -28.93
C THR A 57 -15.00 -36.88 -30.03
N VAL A 58 -13.72 -36.68 -29.71
CA VAL A 58 -12.71 -36.30 -30.73
C VAL A 58 -12.66 -37.32 -31.86
N GLY A 59 -12.88 -38.61 -31.57
CA GLY A 59 -12.96 -39.68 -32.58
C GLY A 59 -14.11 -39.46 -33.54
N GLU A 60 -15.32 -39.21 -33.03
CA GLU A 60 -16.53 -38.91 -33.82
C GLU A 60 -16.37 -37.63 -34.64
N LEU A 61 -15.80 -36.55 -34.06
CA LEU A 61 -15.51 -35.28 -34.77
C LEU A 61 -14.52 -35.43 -35.92
N THR A 62 -13.61 -36.39 -35.84
CA THR A 62 -12.57 -36.58 -36.82
C THR A 62 -12.78 -37.76 -37.78
N GLY A 63 -13.75 -38.64 -37.50
CA GLY A 63 -13.95 -39.92 -38.19
C GLY A 63 -14.25 -39.77 -39.68
N ALA A 64 -14.95 -38.72 -40.10
CA ALA A 64 -15.27 -38.47 -41.51
C ALA A 64 -14.27 -37.55 -42.22
N LEU A 65 -13.17 -37.12 -41.55
CA LEU A 65 -12.18 -36.21 -42.12
C LEU A 65 -11.00 -36.97 -42.76
N PRO A 66 -10.40 -36.41 -43.80
CA PRO A 66 -9.13 -36.91 -44.30
C PRO A 66 -8.05 -36.92 -43.18
N PRO A 67 -7.07 -37.86 -43.22
CA PRO A 67 -6.10 -38.08 -42.14
C PRO A 67 -5.31 -36.84 -41.72
N ASP A 68 -4.94 -35.99 -42.67
CA ASP A 68 -4.22 -34.74 -42.47
C ASP A 68 -5.09 -33.72 -41.66
N LYS A 69 -6.35 -33.56 -42.07
CA LYS A 69 -7.31 -32.68 -41.40
C LYS A 69 -7.71 -33.22 -40.03
N ALA A 70 -7.94 -34.52 -39.92
CA ALA A 70 -8.19 -35.18 -38.65
C ALA A 70 -7.01 -34.96 -37.66
N GLY A 71 -5.78 -35.07 -38.13
CA GLY A 71 -4.60 -34.76 -37.34
C GLY A 71 -4.51 -33.31 -36.88
N GLN A 72 -4.94 -32.39 -37.74
CA GLN A 72 -4.97 -30.96 -37.40
C GLN A 72 -6.03 -30.62 -36.32
N VAL A 73 -7.25 -31.16 -36.49
CA VAL A 73 -8.31 -31.00 -35.48
C VAL A 73 -7.85 -31.53 -34.13
N ARG A 74 -7.24 -32.73 -34.08
CA ARG A 74 -6.72 -33.30 -32.83
C ARG A 74 -5.68 -32.39 -32.17
N ARG A 75 -4.75 -31.80 -32.95
CA ARG A 75 -3.76 -30.86 -32.41
C ARG A 75 -4.38 -29.60 -31.87
N ILE A 76 -5.38 -29.04 -32.57
CA ILE A 76 -6.11 -27.84 -32.10
C ILE A 76 -6.86 -28.13 -30.80
N VAL A 77 -7.61 -29.24 -30.73
CA VAL A 77 -8.33 -29.64 -29.52
C VAL A 77 -7.37 -29.86 -28.35
N ALA A 78 -6.25 -30.53 -28.58
CA ALA A 78 -5.23 -30.73 -27.56
C ALA A 78 -4.65 -29.40 -27.06
N ALA A 79 -4.32 -28.47 -27.96
CA ALA A 79 -3.83 -27.15 -27.60
C ALA A 79 -4.85 -26.30 -26.83
N LEU A 80 -6.14 -26.42 -27.18
CA LEU A 80 -7.23 -25.76 -26.43
C LEU A 80 -7.38 -26.34 -25.01
N ALA A 81 -7.27 -27.67 -24.89
CA ALA A 81 -7.35 -28.35 -23.59
C ALA A 81 -6.15 -28.03 -22.70
N GLU A 82 -4.94 -28.05 -23.26
CA GLU A 82 -3.69 -27.71 -22.55
C GLU A 82 -3.71 -26.29 -21.99
N ARG A 83 -4.31 -25.34 -22.73
CA ARG A 83 -4.47 -23.94 -22.28
C ARG A 83 -5.74 -23.72 -21.44
N GLY A 84 -6.47 -24.78 -21.12
CA GLY A 84 -7.69 -24.71 -20.31
C GLY A 84 -8.86 -23.98 -20.97
N LEU A 85 -8.84 -23.82 -22.31
CA LEU A 85 -9.92 -23.20 -23.10
C LEU A 85 -11.01 -24.19 -23.49
N ALA A 86 -10.68 -25.46 -23.63
CA ALA A 86 -11.62 -26.56 -23.78
C ALA A 86 -11.45 -27.57 -22.64
N ARG A 87 -12.51 -28.26 -22.31
CA ARG A 87 -12.58 -29.27 -21.24
C ARG A 87 -13.13 -30.57 -21.78
N ASP A 88 -12.71 -31.67 -21.17
CA ASP A 88 -13.37 -32.97 -21.38
C ASP A 88 -14.62 -33.02 -20.49
N GLY A 89 -15.77 -33.25 -21.09
CA GLY A 89 -17.04 -33.31 -20.34
C GLY A 89 -18.25 -33.35 -21.24
N GLY A 90 -19.42 -33.68 -20.66
CA GLY A 90 -20.71 -33.66 -21.34
C GLY A 90 -21.15 -32.26 -21.80
N PRO A 91 -22.32 -32.16 -22.45
CA PRO A 91 -22.89 -30.90 -22.91
C PRO A 91 -23.04 -29.90 -21.74
N ALA A 92 -23.09 -28.61 -22.10
CA ALA A 92 -23.31 -27.56 -21.10
C ALA A 92 -24.55 -27.86 -20.27
N PRO A 93 -24.49 -27.62 -18.95
CA PRO A 93 -25.67 -27.81 -18.11
C PRO A 93 -26.84 -26.95 -18.61
N ASP A 94 -28.03 -27.56 -18.68
CA ASP A 94 -29.28 -26.86 -19.03
C ASP A 94 -30.22 -26.87 -17.82
N GLY A 95 -31.18 -25.95 -17.78
CA GLY A 95 -32.13 -25.86 -16.69
C GLY A 95 -32.29 -24.45 -16.11
N PRO A 96 -33.08 -24.32 -15.00
CA PRO A 96 -33.43 -23.03 -14.41
C PRO A 96 -32.20 -22.22 -13.92
N HIS A 97 -31.09 -22.88 -13.57
CA HIS A 97 -29.86 -22.25 -13.08
C HIS A 97 -28.75 -22.29 -14.12
N ARG A 98 -29.10 -22.17 -15.39
CA ARG A 98 -28.12 -22.18 -16.50
C ARG A 98 -27.09 -21.07 -16.39
N GLY A 99 -27.49 -19.89 -15.88
CA GLY A 99 -26.60 -18.75 -15.70
C GLY A 99 -25.51 -19.03 -14.66
N GLU A 100 -25.89 -19.51 -13.50
CA GLU A 100 -25.01 -19.89 -12.39
C GLU A 100 -24.06 -21.01 -12.79
N LEU A 101 -24.60 -22.05 -13.40
CA LEU A 101 -23.82 -23.18 -13.90
C LEU A 101 -22.82 -22.74 -14.99
N GLY A 102 -23.24 -21.85 -15.91
CA GLY A 102 -22.37 -21.29 -16.94
C GLY A 102 -21.24 -20.45 -16.35
N LEU A 103 -21.52 -19.65 -15.32
CA LEU A 103 -20.50 -18.93 -14.59
C LEU A 103 -19.52 -19.88 -13.90
N LEU A 104 -20.02 -20.88 -13.20
CA LEU A 104 -19.18 -21.87 -12.50
C LEU A 104 -18.35 -22.71 -13.46
N ASP A 105 -18.85 -22.99 -14.65
CA ASP A 105 -18.12 -23.70 -15.69
C ASP A 105 -16.87 -22.95 -16.17
N SER A 106 -16.85 -21.62 -16.05
CA SER A 106 -15.63 -20.85 -16.34
C SER A 106 -14.52 -21.06 -15.31
N PHE A 107 -14.84 -21.46 -14.09
CA PHE A 107 -13.89 -21.57 -12.98
C PHE A 107 -13.62 -23.00 -12.53
N HIS A 108 -14.58 -23.91 -12.62
CA HIS A 108 -14.51 -25.28 -12.10
C HIS A 108 -14.50 -26.33 -13.21
N HIS A 109 -13.78 -27.42 -12.98
CA HIS A 109 -13.86 -28.61 -13.85
C HIS A 109 -15.23 -29.28 -13.76
N ASP A 110 -15.82 -29.33 -12.55
CA ASP A 110 -17.14 -29.84 -12.29
C ASP A 110 -18.04 -28.72 -11.72
N ALA A 111 -18.66 -27.96 -12.62
CA ALA A 111 -19.60 -26.90 -12.28
C ALA A 111 -20.81 -27.44 -11.54
N THR A 112 -21.26 -28.65 -11.88
CA THR A 112 -22.43 -29.28 -11.27
C THR A 112 -22.18 -29.65 -9.82
N ALA A 113 -21.01 -30.22 -9.51
CA ALA A 113 -20.65 -30.52 -8.12
C ALA A 113 -20.44 -29.22 -7.31
N ALA A 114 -19.83 -28.19 -7.91
CA ALA A 114 -19.69 -26.89 -7.27
C ALA A 114 -21.08 -26.27 -6.96
N PHE A 115 -21.99 -26.33 -7.91
CA PHE A 115 -23.36 -25.83 -7.73
C PHE A 115 -24.15 -26.60 -6.68
N ARG A 116 -24.03 -27.94 -6.62
CA ARG A 116 -24.66 -28.77 -5.57
C ARG A 116 -24.13 -28.37 -4.16
N ARG A 117 -22.85 -28.09 -4.03
CA ARG A 117 -22.30 -27.55 -2.75
C ARG A 117 -22.95 -26.21 -2.40
N TYR A 118 -23.10 -25.32 -3.39
CA TYR A 118 -23.79 -24.05 -3.21
C TYR A 118 -25.23 -24.27 -2.71
N GLN A 119 -26.03 -25.08 -3.38
CA GLN A 119 -27.41 -25.40 -2.99
C GLN A 119 -27.52 -25.98 -1.58
N ALA A 120 -26.56 -26.82 -1.18
CA ALA A 120 -26.56 -27.46 0.14
C ALA A 120 -26.11 -26.50 1.28
N THR A 121 -25.50 -25.36 0.94
CA THR A 121 -25.00 -24.42 1.94
C THR A 121 -26.13 -23.72 2.67
N ARG A 122 -26.02 -23.64 4.01
CA ARG A 122 -26.95 -22.88 4.84
C ARG A 122 -26.46 -21.43 4.91
N VAL A 123 -27.25 -20.50 4.46
CA VAL A 123 -26.95 -19.07 4.52
C VAL A 123 -27.86 -18.40 5.53
N GLN A 124 -27.28 -17.70 6.49
CA GLN A 124 -28.01 -16.85 7.42
C GLN A 124 -27.85 -15.40 6.99
N LEU A 125 -28.94 -14.75 6.65
CA LEU A 125 -28.99 -13.34 6.29
C LEU A 125 -29.36 -12.50 7.52
N VAL A 126 -28.46 -11.62 7.93
CA VAL A 126 -28.63 -10.68 9.06
C VAL A 126 -28.80 -9.27 8.50
N GLY A 127 -29.96 -8.68 8.71
CA GLY A 127 -30.26 -7.33 8.24
C GLY A 127 -31.74 -7.12 7.97
N VAL A 128 -32.13 -5.84 7.83
CA VAL A 128 -33.51 -5.43 7.56
C VAL A 128 -33.55 -4.39 6.45
N GLY A 129 -34.68 -4.27 5.78
CA GLY A 129 -34.90 -3.25 4.75
C GLY A 129 -34.86 -3.82 3.32
N PRO A 130 -35.01 -2.93 2.30
CA PRO A 130 -35.21 -3.34 0.92
C PRO A 130 -34.06 -4.18 0.33
N LEU A 131 -32.82 -3.81 0.62
CA LEU A 131 -31.64 -4.55 0.13
C LEU A 131 -31.58 -5.96 0.71
N ALA A 132 -31.85 -6.12 2.03
CA ALA A 132 -31.85 -7.45 2.65
C ALA A 132 -33.00 -8.32 2.10
N ALA A 133 -34.18 -7.74 1.88
CA ALA A 133 -35.33 -8.45 1.32
C ALA A 133 -35.03 -8.89 -0.13
N GLU A 134 -34.51 -8.01 -0.95
CA GLU A 134 -34.16 -8.31 -2.33
C GLU A 134 -33.00 -9.32 -2.43
N LEU A 135 -31.98 -9.20 -1.57
CA LEU A 135 -30.89 -10.17 -1.51
C LEU A 135 -31.40 -11.57 -1.09
N HIS A 136 -32.30 -11.63 -0.12
CA HIS A 136 -32.95 -12.89 0.23
C HIS A 136 -33.62 -13.54 -0.99
N ARG A 137 -34.36 -12.74 -1.79
CA ARG A 137 -35.00 -13.21 -3.03
C ARG A 137 -33.95 -13.70 -4.05
N VAL A 138 -32.91 -12.89 -4.31
CA VAL A 138 -31.83 -13.23 -5.25
C VAL A 138 -31.13 -14.54 -4.86
N LEU A 139 -30.82 -14.72 -3.57
CA LEU A 139 -30.17 -15.94 -3.08
C LEU A 139 -31.05 -17.18 -3.29
N ARG A 140 -32.36 -17.04 -3.07
CA ARG A 140 -33.32 -18.12 -3.32
C ARG A 140 -33.44 -18.43 -4.81
N ASP A 141 -33.58 -17.41 -5.63
CA ASP A 141 -33.71 -17.54 -7.09
C ASP A 141 -32.44 -18.12 -7.73
N SER A 142 -31.25 -17.84 -7.16
CA SER A 142 -29.98 -18.44 -7.60
C SER A 142 -29.76 -19.90 -7.18
N GLY A 143 -30.73 -20.50 -6.45
CA GLY A 143 -30.73 -21.91 -6.13
C GLY A 143 -30.32 -22.30 -4.71
N LEU A 144 -30.14 -21.33 -3.79
CA LEU A 144 -29.93 -21.64 -2.38
C LEU A 144 -31.24 -22.11 -1.71
N ASP A 145 -31.30 -23.36 -1.30
CA ASP A 145 -32.48 -23.93 -0.66
C ASP A 145 -32.66 -23.50 0.80
N ARG A 146 -31.55 -23.17 1.49
CA ARG A 146 -31.49 -22.96 2.93
C ARG A 146 -31.03 -21.56 3.29
N VAL A 147 -31.85 -20.55 2.98
CA VAL A 147 -31.63 -19.16 3.37
C VAL A 147 -32.59 -18.82 4.51
N THR A 148 -32.06 -18.44 5.67
CA THR A 148 -32.81 -17.96 6.83
C THR A 148 -32.54 -16.49 7.04
N ALA A 149 -33.58 -15.66 7.07
CA ALA A 149 -33.45 -14.24 7.37
C ALA A 149 -33.65 -14.00 8.88
N VAL A 150 -32.72 -13.34 9.51
CA VAL A 150 -32.78 -12.91 10.90
C VAL A 150 -32.88 -11.40 10.94
N ARG A 151 -33.98 -10.95 11.54
CA ARG A 151 -34.17 -9.50 11.77
C ARG A 151 -33.70 -9.17 13.17
N PRO A 152 -32.65 -8.36 13.29
CA PRO A 152 -32.27 -7.84 14.60
C PRO A 152 -33.48 -7.09 15.20
N GLY A 153 -34.01 -7.53 16.34
CA GLY A 153 -35.11 -6.85 17.02
C GLY A 153 -36.42 -7.60 17.18
N GLU A 154 -36.68 -8.71 16.52
CA GLU A 154 -37.95 -9.44 16.65
C GLU A 154 -38.02 -10.34 17.90
N GLY A 155 -36.96 -10.49 18.69
CA GLY A 155 -36.90 -11.40 19.84
C GLY A 155 -37.38 -10.89 21.19
N ARG A 156 -37.39 -9.58 21.45
CA ARG A 156 -37.92 -8.98 22.71
C ARG A 156 -38.27 -7.49 22.54
N ALA A 157 -39.54 -7.19 22.63
CA ALA A 157 -40.05 -5.85 22.83
C ALA A 157 -39.69 -5.39 24.28
N ARG A 158 -38.63 -4.67 24.48
CA ARG A 158 -38.29 -3.69 25.52
C ARG A 158 -36.79 -3.65 25.78
N GLY A 159 -36.17 -2.57 25.35
CA GLY A 159 -34.83 -2.17 25.80
C GLY A 159 -33.72 -2.72 24.94
N GLY A 160 -33.00 -1.85 24.29
CA GLY A 160 -31.63 -1.94 23.76
C GLY A 160 -31.20 -3.28 23.16
N LEU A 161 -31.33 -3.40 21.86
CA LEU A 161 -30.79 -4.55 21.13
C LEU A 161 -29.32 -4.36 20.84
N LEU A 162 -28.57 -5.40 21.11
CA LEU A 162 -27.39 -5.93 20.45
C LEU A 162 -26.22 -6.33 21.35
N ASP A 163 -26.15 -5.92 22.62
CA ASP A 163 -24.98 -6.26 23.44
C ASP A 163 -24.95 -7.69 23.95
N GLY A 164 -26.11 -8.24 24.33
CA GLY A 164 -26.17 -9.58 24.87
C GLY A 164 -26.43 -10.66 23.83
N ASP A 165 -27.35 -10.41 22.88
CA ASP A 165 -27.87 -11.46 22.00
C ASP A 165 -26.92 -11.88 20.88
N LEU A 166 -26.05 -10.98 20.39
CA LEU A 166 -24.97 -11.34 19.46
C LEU A 166 -23.80 -12.01 20.17
N LEU A 167 -23.50 -11.57 21.39
CA LEU A 167 -22.40 -12.10 22.21
C LEU A 167 -22.81 -13.37 22.97
N ASP A 168 -24.11 -13.52 23.32
CA ASP A 168 -24.63 -14.70 23.99
C ASP A 168 -24.84 -15.91 23.04
N GLY A 169 -24.42 -15.81 21.76
CA GLY A 169 -24.45 -16.91 20.80
C GLY A 169 -25.83 -17.29 20.28
N ASN A 170 -26.90 -16.56 20.64
CA ASN A 170 -28.27 -16.92 20.28
C ASN A 170 -28.72 -16.42 18.90
N LEU A 171 -28.00 -15.47 18.28
CA LEU A 171 -28.40 -14.91 16.99
C LEU A 171 -27.77 -15.62 15.80
N LEU A 172 -26.62 -16.26 15.99
CA LEU A 172 -25.93 -16.97 14.92
C LEU A 172 -26.30 -18.46 14.95
N ASP A 173 -26.76 -18.98 13.81
CA ASP A 173 -26.90 -20.44 13.62
C ASP A 173 -25.46 -21.04 13.53
N PRO A 174 -25.02 -21.84 14.51
CA PRO A 174 -23.71 -22.48 14.47
C PRO A 174 -23.54 -23.48 13.33
N ARG A 175 -24.64 -23.80 12.64
CA ARG A 175 -24.66 -24.67 11.46
C ARG A 175 -24.67 -23.86 10.15
N ALA A 176 -24.65 -22.53 10.21
CA ALA A 176 -24.54 -21.72 9.01
C ALA A 176 -23.18 -21.96 8.35
N GLY A 177 -23.21 -22.23 7.05
CA GLY A 177 -22.01 -22.30 6.23
C GLY A 177 -21.51 -20.92 5.82
N LEU A 178 -22.38 -19.91 5.88
CA LEU A 178 -22.07 -18.51 5.59
C LEU A 178 -23.11 -17.61 6.28
N VAL A 179 -22.63 -16.52 6.87
CA VAL A 179 -23.47 -15.40 7.29
C VAL A 179 -23.37 -14.30 6.22
N VAL A 180 -24.48 -13.63 5.91
CA VAL A 180 -24.51 -12.44 5.07
C VAL A 180 -25.06 -11.30 5.89
N SER A 181 -24.26 -10.27 6.13
CA SER A 181 -24.62 -9.10 6.93
C SER A 181 -24.86 -7.90 6.02
N VAL A 182 -26.03 -7.28 6.13
CA VAL A 182 -26.44 -6.10 5.37
C VAL A 182 -26.76 -4.97 6.32
N THR A 183 -26.00 -3.85 6.25
CA THR A 183 -26.15 -2.74 7.19
C THR A 183 -25.66 -1.42 6.60
N ASP A 184 -26.18 -0.30 7.10
CA ASP A 184 -25.68 1.05 6.82
C ASP A 184 -24.64 1.51 7.87
N HIS A 185 -24.35 0.66 8.88
CA HIS A 185 -23.50 0.99 10.01
C HIS A 185 -22.25 0.09 10.08
N PRO A 186 -21.04 0.63 9.95
CA PRO A 186 -19.80 -0.16 10.02
C PRO A 186 -19.58 -0.82 11.38
N GLY A 187 -20.02 -0.18 12.48
CA GLY A 187 -19.96 -0.78 13.82
C GLY A 187 -20.77 -2.06 13.97
N ASN A 188 -21.97 -2.13 13.33
CA ASN A 188 -22.78 -3.35 13.31
C ASN A 188 -22.09 -4.46 12.49
N ALA A 189 -21.49 -4.10 11.36
CA ALA A 189 -20.72 -5.07 10.56
C ALA A 189 -19.53 -5.63 11.38
N LEU A 190 -18.82 -4.78 12.13
CA LEU A 190 -17.72 -5.20 13.00
C LEU A 190 -18.18 -6.17 14.11
N ALA A 191 -19.32 -5.89 14.74
CA ALA A 191 -19.90 -6.77 15.77
C ALA A 191 -20.22 -8.15 15.19
N VAL A 192 -20.90 -8.19 14.02
CA VAL A 192 -21.19 -9.44 13.31
C VAL A 192 -19.91 -10.16 12.88
N ASP A 193 -18.90 -9.43 12.36
CA ASP A 193 -17.60 -9.99 11.97
C ASP A 193 -16.91 -10.70 13.14
N ARG A 194 -16.85 -10.04 14.31
CA ARG A 194 -16.27 -10.62 15.53
C ARG A 194 -17.01 -11.85 16.04
N ALA A 195 -18.35 -11.79 16.05
CA ALA A 195 -19.19 -12.92 16.46
C ALA A 195 -19.03 -14.12 15.53
N CYS A 196 -19.07 -13.90 14.21
CA CYS A 196 -18.88 -14.94 13.21
C CYS A 196 -17.48 -15.57 13.31
N ARG A 197 -16.47 -14.76 13.55
CA ARG A 197 -15.09 -15.25 13.74
C ARG A 197 -14.96 -16.10 15.01
N ALA A 198 -15.55 -15.67 16.11
CA ALA A 198 -15.57 -16.45 17.35
C ALA A 198 -16.26 -17.81 17.16
N ALA A 199 -17.29 -17.86 16.29
CA ALA A 199 -18.00 -19.08 15.92
C ALA A 199 -17.32 -19.90 14.80
N GLY A 200 -16.25 -19.40 14.17
CA GLY A 200 -15.58 -20.04 13.04
C GLY A 200 -16.42 -20.06 11.75
N VAL A 201 -17.39 -19.15 11.61
CA VAL A 201 -18.29 -19.06 10.45
C VAL A 201 -17.83 -17.90 9.54
N PRO A 202 -17.66 -18.11 8.23
CA PRO A 202 -17.36 -17.03 7.31
C PRO A 202 -18.53 -16.06 7.20
N VAL A 203 -18.23 -14.77 6.94
CA VAL A 203 -19.26 -13.75 6.76
C VAL A 203 -18.98 -12.89 5.53
N LEU A 204 -20.04 -12.60 4.77
CA LEU A 204 -20.02 -11.58 3.73
C LEU A 204 -20.76 -10.36 4.25
N HIS A 205 -20.06 -9.22 4.23
CA HIS A 205 -20.65 -7.94 4.58
C HIS A 205 -21.03 -7.14 3.34
N ALA A 206 -22.21 -6.53 3.36
CA ALA A 206 -22.64 -5.48 2.44
C ALA A 206 -22.95 -4.23 3.26
N VAL A 207 -22.01 -3.28 3.28
CA VAL A 207 -22.04 -2.10 4.13
C VAL A 207 -22.13 -0.85 3.28
N ARG A 208 -23.18 -0.03 3.50
CA ARG A 208 -23.28 1.27 2.84
C ARG A 208 -22.43 2.32 3.57
N HIS A 209 -21.73 3.12 2.78
CA HIS A 209 -21.02 4.31 3.24
C HIS A 209 -21.22 5.44 2.22
N GLY A 210 -21.92 6.48 2.62
CA GLY A 210 -22.30 7.56 1.71
C GLY A 210 -23.09 7.05 0.51
N ASP A 211 -22.62 7.33 -0.68
CA ASP A 211 -23.20 6.90 -1.95
C ASP A 211 -22.60 5.58 -2.47
N GLU A 212 -21.93 4.84 -1.62
CA GLU A 212 -21.23 3.60 -1.98
C GLU A 212 -21.72 2.42 -1.15
N LEU A 213 -21.81 1.25 -1.78
CA LEU A 213 -22.00 -0.03 -1.10
C LEU A 213 -20.71 -0.84 -1.20
N TRP A 214 -20.13 -1.16 -0.07
CA TRP A 214 -18.90 -1.95 0.04
C TRP A 214 -19.24 -3.39 0.42
N VAL A 215 -18.87 -4.32 -0.46
CA VAL A 215 -19.15 -5.75 -0.28
C VAL A 215 -17.84 -6.53 -0.19
N GLY A 216 -17.69 -7.34 0.85
CA GLY A 216 -16.50 -8.16 1.04
C GLY A 216 -16.70 -9.31 1.99
N VAL A 217 -15.81 -10.30 1.92
CA VAL A 217 -15.86 -11.53 2.71
C VAL A 217 -14.81 -11.49 3.81
N SER A 218 -15.18 -11.96 4.99
CA SER A 218 -14.29 -12.27 6.10
C SER A 218 -14.32 -13.77 6.37
N GLY A 219 -13.17 -14.37 6.56
CA GLY A 219 -13.07 -15.81 6.86
C GLY A 219 -11.66 -16.36 6.71
N GLY A 220 -10.71 -15.53 6.27
CA GLY A 220 -9.29 -15.86 6.09
C GLY A 220 -8.36 -15.02 6.95
N ALA A 221 -7.13 -14.86 6.47
CA ALA A 221 -6.08 -14.04 7.12
C ALA A 221 -6.37 -12.54 7.10
N ALA A 222 -7.23 -12.08 6.19
CA ALA A 222 -7.74 -10.71 6.15
C ALA A 222 -9.25 -10.72 6.40
N SER A 223 -9.72 -9.71 7.11
CA SER A 223 -11.14 -9.55 7.45
C SER A 223 -11.69 -8.29 6.78
N TRP A 224 -13.01 -8.20 6.73
CA TRP A 224 -13.69 -6.97 6.34
C TRP A 224 -13.22 -5.78 7.20
N GLU A 225 -12.96 -5.99 8.50
CA GLU A 225 -12.37 -4.99 9.39
C GLU A 225 -11.06 -4.40 8.83
N CYS A 226 -10.17 -5.25 8.29
CA CYS A 226 -8.94 -4.79 7.66
C CYS A 226 -9.20 -3.84 6.49
N GLY A 227 -10.08 -4.25 5.57
CA GLY A 227 -10.46 -3.44 4.42
C GLY A 227 -11.12 -2.12 4.83
N TRP A 228 -12.01 -2.16 5.83
CA TRP A 228 -12.66 -0.95 6.35
C TRP A 228 -11.66 0.02 7.01
N ARG A 229 -10.71 -0.47 7.80
CA ARG A 229 -9.66 0.37 8.40
C ARG A 229 -8.75 1.00 7.33
N ARG A 230 -8.47 0.27 6.25
CA ARG A 230 -7.75 0.83 5.09
C ARG A 230 -8.57 1.92 4.40
N LEU A 231 -9.88 1.70 4.20
CA LEU A 231 -10.78 2.71 3.63
C LEU A 231 -10.82 3.98 4.48
N ALA A 232 -10.93 3.83 5.81
CA ALA A 232 -10.94 4.96 6.75
C ALA A 232 -9.63 5.77 6.71
N GLY A 233 -8.52 5.17 6.34
CA GLY A 233 -7.25 5.88 6.11
C GLY A 233 -7.28 6.82 4.90
N TRP A 234 -8.17 6.60 3.94
CA TRP A 234 -8.36 7.44 2.75
C TRP A 234 -9.50 8.44 2.89
N ASP A 235 -10.53 8.07 3.63
CA ASP A 235 -11.74 8.86 3.77
C ASP A 235 -11.83 9.44 5.18
N VAL A 236 -11.55 10.74 5.31
CA VAL A 236 -11.62 11.46 6.58
C VAL A 236 -13.05 11.47 7.15
N GLY A 237 -14.07 11.21 6.31
CA GLY A 237 -15.48 11.07 6.72
C GLY A 237 -15.86 9.67 7.20
N ALA A 238 -15.06 8.65 6.89
CA ALA A 238 -15.26 7.31 7.41
C ALA A 238 -14.89 7.32 8.90
N ALA A 239 -15.86 7.09 9.78
CA ALA A 239 -15.60 7.01 11.22
C ALA A 239 -14.50 5.99 11.50
N PRO A 240 -13.37 6.38 12.11
CA PRO A 240 -12.34 5.44 12.50
C PRO A 240 -12.95 4.45 13.48
N LEU A 241 -12.74 3.16 13.23
CA LEU A 241 -13.04 2.13 14.21
C LEU A 241 -12.00 2.28 15.33
N GLU A 242 -12.36 2.90 16.44
CA GLU A 242 -11.47 3.04 17.58
C GLU A 242 -10.94 1.66 18.02
N PRO A 243 -9.67 1.53 18.44
CA PRO A 243 -9.12 0.26 18.93
C PRO A 243 -9.85 -0.26 20.18
N ALA A 244 -10.47 0.66 20.93
CA ALA A 244 -11.18 0.41 22.17
C ALA A 244 -12.70 0.45 22.02
N ASP A 245 -13.24 0.59 20.82
CA ASP A 245 -14.66 0.36 20.62
C ASP A 245 -14.97 -1.14 20.81
N GLU A 246 -14.87 -1.55 22.08
CA GLU A 246 -15.97 -2.34 22.61
C GLU A 246 -17.22 -1.60 22.16
N PRO A 247 -18.13 -2.27 21.47
CA PRO A 247 -19.34 -1.62 21.03
C PRO A 247 -19.97 -0.97 22.27
N ARG A 248 -19.87 0.37 22.39
CA ARG A 248 -20.75 1.11 23.29
C ARG A 248 -22.13 1.05 22.66
N ILE A 249 -22.70 -0.13 22.69
CA ILE A 249 -24.04 -0.46 22.30
C ILE A 249 -24.98 0.05 23.41
N GLY A 250 -24.99 1.34 23.58
CA GLY A 250 -25.83 1.97 24.59
C GLY A 250 -26.40 3.31 24.17
N ALA A 251 -25.96 3.88 23.07
CA ALA A 251 -26.53 5.11 22.53
C ALA A 251 -27.29 4.78 21.23
N GLY A 252 -28.54 4.32 21.39
CA GLY A 252 -29.56 4.37 20.36
C GLY A 252 -29.15 3.76 19.00
N VAL A 253 -29.05 2.43 18.90
CA VAL A 253 -29.13 1.76 17.61
C VAL A 253 -30.57 1.87 17.11
N ALA A 254 -30.92 3.05 16.64
CA ALA A 254 -32.12 3.27 15.87
C ALA A 254 -31.91 2.58 14.51
N GLY A 255 -32.37 1.33 14.41
CA GLY A 255 -32.57 0.64 13.16
C GLY A 255 -31.31 0.14 12.45
N VAL A 256 -31.08 -1.17 12.49
CA VAL A 256 -30.27 -1.89 11.49
C VAL A 256 -31.06 -1.82 10.17
N SER A 257 -31.16 -0.64 9.59
CA SER A 257 -31.91 -0.37 8.36
C SER A 257 -30.91 -0.09 7.25
N ASN A 258 -31.06 -0.73 6.11
CA ASN A 258 -30.41 -0.33 4.85
C ASN A 258 -31.37 0.51 3.97
N ALA A 259 -32.23 1.29 4.61
CA ALA A 259 -33.13 2.22 3.95
C ALA A 259 -32.38 3.20 3.03
N GLY A 260 -31.12 3.47 3.35
CA GLY A 260 -30.28 4.36 2.55
C GLY A 260 -30.03 3.88 1.11
N VAL A 261 -29.89 2.59 0.87
CA VAL A 261 -29.76 2.05 -0.52
C VAL A 261 -31.06 2.24 -1.29
N ALA A 262 -32.20 2.07 -0.63
CA ALA A 262 -33.52 2.26 -1.25
C ALA A 262 -33.76 3.71 -1.72
N ALA A 263 -33.10 4.69 -1.13
CA ALA A 263 -33.19 6.10 -1.57
C ALA A 263 -32.73 6.30 -3.02
N PHE A 264 -31.93 5.36 -3.59
CA PHE A 264 -31.48 5.39 -4.97
C PHE A 264 -32.40 4.65 -5.96
N GLY A 265 -33.53 4.08 -5.47
CA GLY A 265 -34.57 3.41 -6.26
C GLY A 265 -34.40 1.89 -6.37
N ASP A 266 -35.47 1.24 -6.81
CA ASP A 266 -35.58 -0.23 -6.86
C ASP A 266 -34.53 -0.89 -7.76
N SER A 267 -34.18 -0.25 -8.89
CA SER A 267 -33.15 -0.75 -9.80
C SER A 267 -31.78 -0.85 -9.12
N THR A 268 -31.43 0.16 -8.32
CA THR A 268 -30.18 0.16 -7.55
C THR A 268 -30.17 -0.92 -6.50
N VAL A 269 -31.30 -1.13 -5.81
CA VAL A 269 -31.45 -2.22 -4.83
C VAL A 269 -31.26 -3.58 -5.52
N ALA A 270 -31.87 -3.79 -6.70
CA ALA A 270 -31.76 -5.05 -7.45
C ALA A 270 -30.32 -5.32 -7.91
N VAL A 271 -29.61 -4.29 -8.41
CA VAL A 271 -28.21 -4.43 -8.83
C VAL A 271 -27.32 -4.72 -7.62
N ALA A 272 -27.50 -4.01 -6.51
CA ALA A 272 -26.76 -4.22 -5.27
C ALA A 272 -26.95 -5.64 -4.70
N ALA A 273 -28.19 -6.13 -4.67
CA ALA A 273 -28.54 -7.48 -4.24
C ALA A 273 -27.92 -8.54 -5.16
N SER A 274 -28.00 -8.33 -6.48
CA SER A 274 -27.41 -9.24 -7.48
C SER A 274 -25.90 -9.32 -7.36
N LEU A 275 -25.21 -8.19 -7.13
CA LEU A 275 -23.77 -8.13 -6.88
C LEU A 275 -23.40 -8.94 -5.63
N ALA A 276 -24.09 -8.70 -4.51
CA ALA A 276 -23.84 -9.43 -3.27
C ALA A 276 -24.13 -10.93 -3.43
N GLY A 277 -25.23 -11.30 -4.10
CA GLY A 277 -25.58 -12.70 -4.40
C GLY A 277 -24.54 -13.41 -5.27
N MET A 278 -24.00 -12.72 -6.28
CA MET A 278 -22.90 -13.24 -7.10
C MET A 278 -21.64 -13.49 -6.27
N LEU A 279 -21.29 -12.58 -5.34
CA LEU A 279 -20.14 -12.76 -4.46
C LEU A 279 -20.35 -13.91 -3.47
N VAL A 280 -21.58 -14.13 -2.99
CA VAL A 280 -21.94 -15.33 -2.20
C VAL A 280 -21.70 -16.60 -3.01
N LEU A 281 -22.21 -16.67 -4.26
CA LEU A 281 -21.98 -17.81 -5.14
C LEU A 281 -20.48 -18.08 -5.35
N ARG A 282 -19.72 -17.05 -5.67
CA ARG A 282 -18.26 -17.15 -5.90
C ARG A 282 -17.51 -17.61 -4.67
N HIS A 283 -17.86 -17.10 -3.49
CA HIS A 283 -17.22 -17.48 -2.23
C HIS A 283 -17.54 -18.94 -1.86
N VAL A 284 -18.81 -19.33 -1.82
CA VAL A 284 -19.24 -20.67 -1.41
C VAL A 284 -18.70 -21.74 -2.35
N THR A 285 -18.56 -21.43 -3.63
CA THR A 285 -18.04 -22.37 -4.62
C THR A 285 -16.52 -22.31 -4.78
N SER A 286 -15.84 -21.37 -4.12
CA SER A 286 -14.40 -21.10 -4.32
C SER A 286 -14.06 -20.84 -5.80
N ALA A 287 -14.95 -20.14 -6.49
CA ALA A 287 -14.78 -19.84 -7.92
C ALA A 287 -13.65 -18.86 -8.20
N VAL A 288 -13.22 -18.09 -7.21
CA VAL A 288 -12.13 -17.10 -7.32
C VAL A 288 -11.32 -17.11 -6.04
N ASP A 289 -10.01 -17.21 -6.17
CA ASP A 289 -9.08 -17.07 -5.06
C ASP A 289 -8.92 -15.59 -4.66
N GLY A 290 -8.62 -15.32 -3.40
CA GLY A 290 -8.27 -13.99 -2.88
C GLY A 290 -9.45 -13.05 -2.67
N LEU A 291 -10.69 -13.55 -2.59
CA LEU A 291 -11.86 -12.73 -2.23
C LEU A 291 -11.76 -12.16 -0.81
N ASP A 292 -11.05 -12.83 0.09
CA ASP A 292 -10.78 -12.44 1.46
C ASP A 292 -9.83 -11.23 1.62
N HIS A 293 -9.15 -10.84 0.53
CA HIS A 293 -8.27 -9.67 0.46
C HIS A 293 -8.82 -8.56 -0.46
N THR A 294 -10.12 -8.60 -0.76
CA THR A 294 -10.75 -7.62 -1.64
C THR A 294 -12.06 -7.09 -1.06
N LEU A 295 -12.35 -5.82 -1.33
CA LEU A 295 -13.67 -5.25 -1.20
C LEU A 295 -14.16 -4.79 -2.58
N THR A 296 -15.41 -5.10 -2.89
CA THR A 296 -16.08 -4.62 -4.09
C THR A 296 -16.94 -3.42 -3.73
N CYS A 297 -16.70 -2.30 -4.39
CA CYS A 297 -17.44 -1.04 -4.24
C CYS A 297 -18.44 -0.89 -5.38
N LEU A 298 -19.71 -0.67 -5.05
CA LEU A 298 -20.75 -0.25 -5.98
C LEU A 298 -21.12 1.20 -5.67
N HIS A 299 -20.80 2.12 -6.58
CA HIS A 299 -21.26 3.51 -6.50
C HIS A 299 -22.74 3.57 -6.89
N LEU A 300 -23.60 3.84 -5.91
CA LEU A 300 -25.06 3.69 -6.03
C LEU A 300 -25.72 4.57 -7.09
N PRO A 301 -25.32 5.88 -7.26
CA PRO A 301 -25.90 6.72 -8.29
C PRO A 301 -25.57 6.28 -9.73
N SER A 302 -24.34 5.83 -9.98
CA SER A 302 -23.89 5.50 -11.35
C SER A 302 -23.86 4.00 -11.64
N LEU A 303 -24.06 3.16 -10.62
CA LEU A 303 -23.95 1.70 -10.66
C LEU A 303 -22.56 1.21 -11.13
N ARG A 304 -21.55 2.07 -11.05
CA ARG A 304 -20.17 1.69 -11.35
C ARG A 304 -19.66 0.75 -10.26
N CYS A 305 -19.19 -0.41 -10.67
CA CYS A 305 -18.62 -1.41 -9.80
C CYS A 305 -17.09 -1.45 -9.95
N THR A 306 -16.37 -1.41 -8.84
CA THR A 306 -14.90 -1.54 -8.80
C THR A 306 -14.51 -2.52 -7.71
N THR A 307 -13.41 -3.24 -7.91
CA THR A 307 -12.87 -4.16 -6.89
C THR A 307 -11.52 -3.64 -6.44
N HIS A 308 -11.34 -3.54 -5.14
CA HIS A 308 -10.18 -2.99 -4.48
C HIS A 308 -9.48 -4.05 -3.65
N ARG A 309 -8.14 -4.10 -3.74
CA ARG A 309 -7.31 -5.01 -2.95
C ARG A 309 -6.73 -4.30 -1.74
N TYR A 310 -6.55 -5.03 -0.65
CA TYR A 310 -5.94 -4.47 0.55
C TYR A 310 -4.98 -5.45 1.23
N LEU A 311 -3.99 -4.89 1.91
CA LEU A 311 -3.16 -5.61 2.85
C LEU A 311 -3.88 -5.68 4.22
N PRO A 312 -3.77 -6.79 4.98
CA PRO A 312 -4.26 -6.85 6.35
C PRO A 312 -3.82 -5.63 7.15
N HIS A 313 -4.73 -5.08 7.95
CA HIS A 313 -4.43 -3.90 8.76
C HIS A 313 -3.85 -4.31 10.11
N PHE A 314 -2.77 -3.67 10.54
CA PHE A 314 -2.01 -4.06 11.72
C PHE A 314 -2.76 -3.92 13.06
N VAL A 315 -3.77 -3.05 13.15
CA VAL A 315 -4.62 -2.88 14.33
C VAL A 315 -5.83 -3.82 14.34
N SER A 316 -6.08 -4.53 13.24
CA SER A 316 -7.21 -5.45 13.15
C SER A 316 -7.04 -6.63 14.10
N SER A 317 -8.14 -7.11 14.66
CA SER A 317 -8.17 -8.30 15.52
C SER A 317 -7.71 -9.60 14.83
N THR A 318 -7.58 -9.57 13.49
CA THR A 318 -7.05 -10.69 12.68
C THR A 318 -5.59 -10.55 12.31
N ALA A 319 -4.97 -9.41 12.59
CA ALA A 319 -3.58 -9.21 12.24
C ALA A 319 -2.73 -10.32 12.91
N PRO A 320 -1.95 -11.10 12.14
CA PRO A 320 -0.99 -12.03 12.71
C PRO A 320 0.17 -11.22 13.28
N THR A 321 -0.07 -10.58 14.41
CA THR A 321 0.98 -9.89 15.14
C THR A 321 1.68 -10.93 15.99
N PRO A 322 2.98 -11.15 15.83
CA PRO A 322 3.77 -11.61 16.95
C PRO A 322 3.67 -10.47 17.97
N ARG A 323 2.73 -10.57 18.89
CA ARG A 323 2.75 -9.76 20.11
C ARG A 323 4.01 -10.21 20.83
N VAL A 324 5.12 -9.53 20.60
CA VAL A 324 6.24 -9.58 21.54
C VAL A 324 5.69 -8.94 22.81
N ALA A 325 5.10 -9.79 23.65
CA ALA A 325 4.66 -9.40 24.96
C ALA A 325 5.93 -9.03 25.73
N VAL A 326 6.12 -7.75 25.93
CA VAL A 326 7.17 -7.23 26.79
C VAL A 326 6.83 -7.67 28.21
N ARG A 327 7.38 -8.80 28.64
CA ARG A 327 7.28 -9.24 30.04
C ARG A 327 8.25 -8.43 30.89
N GLY A 328 7.72 -7.49 31.64
CA GLY A 328 8.45 -6.88 32.75
C GLY A 328 8.67 -7.90 33.85
N ALA A 329 9.89 -7.99 34.38
CA ALA A 329 10.20 -8.74 35.58
C ALA A 329 9.48 -8.11 36.79
N ALA A 330 8.66 -8.89 37.46
CA ALA A 330 7.85 -8.65 38.66
C ALA A 330 6.36 -8.36 38.37
N GLY A 331 5.57 -9.44 38.36
CA GLY A 331 4.20 -9.57 38.91
C GLY A 331 3.11 -8.53 38.63
N GLY A 332 3.30 -7.62 37.71
CA GLY A 332 2.31 -6.63 37.31
C GLY A 332 2.26 -6.49 35.80
N VAL A 333 1.07 -6.30 35.22
CA VAL A 333 0.89 -5.91 33.84
C VAL A 333 1.41 -4.47 33.71
N ALA A 334 2.74 -4.35 33.56
CA ALA A 334 3.39 -3.09 33.29
C ALA A 334 3.95 -3.20 31.86
N GLY A 335 3.48 -2.35 30.94
CA GLY A 335 4.11 -2.13 29.65
C GLY A 335 5.57 -1.75 29.90
N GLY A 336 6.48 -2.65 29.70
CA GLY A 336 7.91 -2.47 29.92
C GLY A 336 8.66 -2.53 28.60
N VAL A 337 9.79 -1.85 28.53
CA VAL A 337 10.77 -1.94 27.44
C VAL A 337 11.00 -3.42 27.09
N ALA A 338 10.98 -3.74 25.79
CA ALA A 338 11.19 -5.09 25.27
C ALA A 338 12.39 -5.78 25.95
N ASP A 339 12.28 -7.08 26.17
CA ASP A 339 13.35 -7.89 26.73
C ASP A 339 14.67 -7.61 25.97
N PRO A 340 15.75 -7.16 26.65
CA PRO A 340 16.99 -6.75 26.00
C PRO A 340 17.53 -7.72 24.95
N PRO A 341 17.51 -9.08 25.15
CA PRO A 341 17.90 -10.00 24.10
C PRO A 341 17.03 -9.94 22.84
N ALA A 342 15.69 -9.84 22.99
CA ALA A 342 14.79 -9.76 21.83
C ALA A 342 15.00 -8.47 21.00
N VAL A 343 15.34 -7.38 21.69
CA VAL A 343 15.69 -6.10 21.04
C VAL A 343 17.00 -6.18 20.28
N ALA A 344 18.02 -6.81 20.88
CA ALA A 344 19.31 -7.01 20.23
C ALA A 344 19.20 -7.95 19.01
N GLU A 345 18.41 -9.02 19.13
CA GLU A 345 18.12 -9.94 18.02
C GLU A 345 17.42 -9.22 16.85
N ARG A 346 16.47 -8.34 17.16
CA ARG A 346 15.78 -7.53 16.12
C ARG A 346 16.75 -6.62 15.38
N LEU A 347 17.63 -5.90 16.09
CA LEU A 347 18.63 -5.06 15.46
C LEU A 347 19.60 -5.89 14.61
N ALA A 348 20.03 -7.04 15.12
CA ALA A 348 20.88 -7.96 14.36
C ALA A 348 20.19 -8.46 13.09
N ALA A 349 18.89 -8.79 13.16
CA ALA A 349 18.10 -9.19 12.00
C ALA A 349 17.96 -8.07 10.96
N LEU A 350 17.72 -6.82 11.40
CA LEU A 350 17.66 -5.66 10.49
C LEU A 350 19.00 -5.42 9.78
N ARG A 351 20.12 -5.57 10.50
CA ARG A 351 21.47 -5.40 9.94
C ARG A 351 21.89 -6.53 9.01
N ALA A 352 21.43 -7.76 9.27
CA ALA A 352 21.73 -8.95 8.48
C ALA A 352 20.75 -9.17 7.32
N GLY A 353 19.69 -8.35 7.22
CA GLY A 353 18.66 -8.47 6.20
C GLY A 353 19.23 -8.22 4.80
N GLU A 354 18.77 -9.00 3.83
CA GLU A 354 19.14 -8.85 2.43
C GLU A 354 18.63 -7.49 1.88
N PRO A 355 19.42 -6.78 1.08
CA PRO A 355 18.95 -5.59 0.39
C PRO A 355 17.73 -5.91 -0.50
N VAL A 356 16.77 -4.99 -0.52
CA VAL A 356 15.62 -5.12 -1.40
C VAL A 356 16.07 -4.91 -2.84
N ASP A 357 15.80 -5.91 -3.69
CA ASP A 357 16.07 -5.80 -5.10
C ASP A 357 15.17 -4.74 -5.74
N ARG A 358 15.75 -3.87 -6.56
CA ARG A 358 15.01 -2.80 -7.25
C ARG A 358 13.97 -3.34 -8.24
N GLU A 359 14.23 -4.50 -8.87
CA GLU A 359 13.26 -5.13 -9.76
C GLU A 359 12.14 -5.79 -8.98
N GLY A 360 12.46 -6.41 -7.84
CA GLY A 360 11.47 -6.96 -6.89
C GLY A 360 10.58 -5.89 -6.26
N LEU A 361 11.08 -4.66 -6.09
CA LEU A 361 10.30 -3.55 -5.55
C LEU A 361 9.10 -3.18 -6.45
N ASP A 362 9.21 -3.29 -7.76
CA ASP A 362 8.10 -3.02 -8.69
C ASP A 362 6.94 -4.01 -8.46
N ALA A 363 7.26 -5.31 -8.31
CA ALA A 363 6.25 -6.35 -8.06
C ALA A 363 5.69 -6.28 -6.62
N ALA A 364 6.56 -6.09 -5.64
CA ALA A 364 6.18 -5.98 -4.23
C ALA A 364 5.41 -4.69 -3.95
N GLY A 365 5.82 -3.58 -4.58
CA GLY A 365 5.14 -2.29 -4.51
C GLY A 365 3.70 -2.35 -5.02
N ALA A 366 3.46 -3.13 -6.07
CA ALA A 366 2.12 -3.31 -6.63
C ALA A 366 1.11 -3.85 -5.60
N ALA A 367 1.54 -4.63 -4.62
CA ALA A 367 0.68 -5.13 -3.54
C ALA A 367 0.21 -4.03 -2.56
N MET A 368 0.92 -2.92 -2.50
CA MET A 368 0.59 -1.76 -1.66
C MET A 368 -0.32 -0.75 -2.38
N LEU A 369 -0.48 -0.88 -3.70
CA LEU A 369 -1.17 0.09 -4.54
C LEU A 369 -2.65 -0.24 -4.68
N ASP A 370 -3.49 0.63 -4.19
CA ASP A 370 -4.93 0.67 -4.50
C ASP A 370 -5.47 2.06 -4.17
N ALA A 371 -6.24 2.63 -5.08
CA ALA A 371 -6.74 4.02 -4.98
C ALA A 371 -7.64 4.28 -3.76
N ARG A 372 -8.21 3.24 -3.14
CA ARG A 372 -9.17 3.35 -2.04
C ARG A 372 -8.78 2.55 -0.79
N LEU A 373 -8.02 1.47 -0.94
CA LEU A 373 -7.69 0.55 0.15
C LEU A 373 -6.18 0.30 0.28
N GLY A 374 -5.37 0.87 -0.61
CA GLY A 374 -3.91 0.71 -0.58
C GLY A 374 -3.26 1.45 0.58
N VAL A 375 -2.04 1.09 0.87
CA VAL A 375 -1.10 1.91 1.66
C VAL A 375 -0.71 3.14 0.84
N LEU A 376 -0.49 2.91 -0.45
CA LEU A 376 -0.31 3.92 -1.48
C LEU A 376 -1.50 3.87 -2.45
N GLY A 377 -1.97 5.02 -2.91
CA GLY A 377 -3.07 5.12 -3.85
C GLY A 377 -2.62 4.87 -5.29
N GLU A 378 -2.10 5.90 -5.92
CA GLU A 378 -1.60 5.85 -7.28
C GLU A 378 -0.16 6.37 -7.29
N VAL A 379 0.68 5.78 -8.13
CA VAL A 379 1.98 6.34 -8.50
C VAL A 379 1.87 6.80 -9.94
N SER A 380 1.96 8.11 -10.15
CA SER A 380 1.62 8.71 -11.44
C SER A 380 2.53 9.89 -11.79
N GLU A 381 2.80 10.05 -13.07
CA GLU A 381 3.49 11.20 -13.66
C GLU A 381 2.50 12.25 -14.21
N ARG A 382 1.20 11.95 -14.14
CA ARG A 382 0.16 12.81 -14.75
C ARG A 382 0.12 14.18 -14.10
N GLY A 383 0.09 15.20 -14.96
CA GLY A 383 0.02 16.57 -14.51
C GLY A 383 1.37 17.21 -14.20
N TYR A 384 2.46 16.45 -14.18
CA TYR A 384 3.80 16.96 -13.89
C TYR A 384 4.64 17.12 -15.15
N ALA A 385 5.42 18.22 -15.18
CA ALA A 385 6.46 18.40 -16.17
C ALA A 385 7.52 17.30 -15.99
N GLN A 386 7.95 16.70 -17.12
CA GLN A 386 8.88 15.58 -17.14
C GLN A 386 10.27 15.98 -17.66
N LEU A 387 10.56 17.28 -17.71
CA LEU A 387 11.84 17.83 -18.12
C LEU A 387 12.19 19.04 -17.22
N PRO A 388 13.43 19.18 -16.79
CA PRO A 388 14.60 18.32 -17.06
C PRO A 388 14.60 16.99 -16.31
N LEU A 389 13.87 16.88 -15.20
CA LEU A 389 13.73 15.64 -14.42
C LEU A 389 12.38 14.97 -14.66
N ASN A 390 12.37 13.65 -14.67
CA ASN A 390 11.11 12.93 -14.53
C ASN A 390 10.62 13.06 -13.08
N VAL A 391 9.33 13.37 -12.92
CA VAL A 391 8.68 13.51 -11.61
C VAL A 391 7.52 12.53 -11.54
N SER A 392 7.52 11.71 -10.50
CA SER A 392 6.40 10.83 -10.15
C SER A 392 5.88 11.23 -8.77
N ALA A 393 4.58 11.18 -8.60
CA ALA A 393 3.93 11.40 -7.32
C ALA A 393 3.26 10.12 -6.82
N ALA A 394 3.28 9.91 -5.51
CA ALA A 394 2.51 8.87 -4.84
C ALA A 394 1.58 9.49 -3.81
N THR A 395 0.32 9.09 -3.82
CA THR A 395 -0.61 9.42 -2.74
C THR A 395 -0.48 8.39 -1.62
N VAL A 396 -0.46 8.85 -0.39
CA VAL A 396 -0.26 8.03 0.82
C VAL A 396 -1.51 8.12 1.68
N SER A 397 -1.96 7.00 2.24
CA SER A 397 -3.10 6.95 3.17
C SER A 397 -2.74 7.41 4.60
N ALA A 398 -3.75 7.68 5.42
CA ALA A 398 -3.72 7.81 6.87
C ALA A 398 -2.87 8.96 7.46
N PRO A 399 -3.17 10.25 7.23
CA PRO A 399 -4.17 10.84 6.35
C PRO A 399 -3.68 10.97 4.91
N PRO A 400 -4.57 11.16 3.95
CA PRO A 400 -4.19 11.33 2.55
C PRO A 400 -3.23 12.49 2.34
N ARG A 401 -2.08 12.20 1.74
CA ARG A 401 -1.06 13.21 1.40
C ARG A 401 -0.29 12.80 0.15
N LEU A 402 0.28 13.78 -0.50
CA LEU A 402 1.09 13.59 -1.69
C LEU A 402 2.57 13.59 -1.31
N VAL A 403 3.32 12.66 -1.88
CA VAL A 403 4.79 12.65 -1.86
C VAL A 403 5.31 12.51 -3.28
N THR A 404 6.49 13.03 -3.55
CA THR A 404 7.06 13.03 -4.90
C THR A 404 8.45 12.40 -4.91
N GLY A 405 8.80 11.86 -6.06
CA GLY A 405 10.14 11.41 -6.39
C GLY A 405 10.57 11.96 -7.74
N ALA A 406 11.85 12.28 -7.88
CA ALA A 406 12.40 12.79 -9.13
C ALA A 406 13.70 12.09 -9.52
N GLY A 407 13.93 11.91 -10.81
CA GLY A 407 15.12 11.25 -11.33
C GLY A 407 15.35 11.47 -12.83
N LEU A 408 16.45 10.92 -13.35
CA LEU A 408 16.76 10.99 -14.78
C LEU A 408 15.83 10.12 -15.62
N THR A 409 15.24 9.08 -15.02
CA THR A 409 14.28 8.19 -15.67
C THR A 409 12.97 8.15 -14.90
N VAL A 410 11.87 7.83 -15.59
CA VAL A 410 10.54 7.62 -14.97
C VAL A 410 10.61 6.51 -13.91
N ARG A 411 11.34 5.44 -14.18
CA ARG A 411 11.49 4.31 -13.26
C ARG A 411 12.14 4.76 -11.94
N GLU A 412 13.19 5.53 -12.03
CA GLU A 412 13.87 6.08 -10.86
C GLU A 412 12.99 7.06 -10.07
N ALA A 413 12.25 7.92 -10.77
CA ALA A 413 11.28 8.83 -10.14
C ALA A 413 10.20 8.05 -9.39
N ARG A 414 9.65 6.98 -9.98
CA ARG A 414 8.68 6.09 -9.34
C ARG A 414 9.24 5.42 -8.09
N TRP A 415 10.45 4.86 -8.16
CA TRP A 415 11.07 4.24 -6.98
C TRP A 415 11.25 5.21 -5.83
N ARG A 416 11.73 6.42 -6.12
CA ARG A 416 11.88 7.47 -5.09
C ARG A 416 10.53 7.89 -4.51
N ALA A 417 9.48 7.99 -5.35
CA ALA A 417 8.14 8.28 -4.87
C ALA A 417 7.57 7.16 -3.99
N VAL A 418 7.77 5.89 -4.34
CA VAL A 418 7.36 4.73 -3.52
C VAL A 418 8.11 4.71 -2.20
N LEU A 419 9.44 4.88 -2.19
CA LEU A 419 10.23 4.93 -0.96
C LEU A 419 9.78 6.08 -0.04
N ALA A 420 9.59 7.28 -0.60
CA ALA A 420 9.06 8.42 0.14
C ALA A 420 7.65 8.15 0.68
N GLY A 421 6.81 7.48 -0.11
CA GLY A 421 5.46 7.07 0.28
C GLY A 421 5.45 6.07 1.43
N VAL A 422 6.29 5.05 1.37
CA VAL A 422 6.41 4.05 2.45
C VAL A 422 6.97 4.70 3.72
N ALA A 423 7.99 5.54 3.63
CA ALA A 423 8.53 6.29 4.77
C ALA A 423 7.43 7.13 5.44
N ALA A 424 6.71 7.88 4.60
CA ALA A 424 5.62 8.74 5.03
C ALA A 424 4.47 7.96 5.69
N TYR A 425 4.04 6.83 5.12
CA TYR A 425 3.03 5.95 5.72
C TYR A 425 3.51 5.35 7.03
N SER A 426 4.71 4.75 7.03
CA SER A 426 5.26 4.07 8.20
C SER A 426 5.41 5.00 9.41
N ALA A 427 5.67 6.29 9.16
CA ALA A 427 5.71 7.33 10.20
C ALA A 427 4.32 7.72 10.76
N THR A 428 3.23 7.21 10.21
CA THR A 428 1.87 7.39 10.74
C THR A 428 1.24 6.09 11.23
N ALA A 429 1.78 4.95 10.83
CA ALA A 429 1.27 3.63 11.18
C ALA A 429 1.71 3.23 12.59
N VAL A 430 1.04 3.74 13.61
CA VAL A 430 1.33 3.44 15.02
C VAL A 430 0.40 2.34 15.53
N ASP A 431 0.97 1.22 15.99
CA ASP A 431 0.23 0.18 16.71
C ASP A 431 0.27 0.47 18.22
N PRO A 432 -0.86 0.85 18.84
CA PRO A 432 -0.91 1.15 20.27
C PRO A 432 -0.48 -0.03 21.15
N ALA A 433 -0.66 -1.27 20.68
CA ALA A 433 -0.27 -2.47 21.43
C ALA A 433 1.26 -2.66 21.52
N ARG A 434 2.02 -1.93 20.73
CA ARG A 434 3.49 -1.95 20.70
C ARG A 434 4.12 -0.79 21.48
N LEU A 435 3.31 0.10 22.04
CA LEU A 435 3.78 1.17 22.92
C LEU A 435 3.94 0.67 24.36
N ASP A 436 4.92 1.23 25.09
CA ASP A 436 4.99 1.04 26.53
C ASP A 436 3.90 1.84 27.27
N ALA A 437 3.79 1.66 28.58
CA ALA A 437 2.79 2.37 29.41
C ALA A 437 2.94 3.90 29.40
N ALA A 438 4.08 4.43 28.97
CA ALA A 438 4.33 5.87 28.82
C ALA A 438 4.16 6.36 27.37
N GLY A 439 3.67 5.49 26.46
CA GLY A 439 3.47 5.86 25.06
C GLY A 439 4.77 5.91 24.24
N ARG A 440 5.80 5.13 24.61
CA ARG A 440 7.11 5.14 23.98
C ARG A 440 7.36 3.86 23.20
N VAL A 441 8.27 3.95 22.24
CA VAL A 441 8.79 2.83 21.43
C VAL A 441 10.27 2.63 21.66
N CYS A 442 10.77 1.47 21.23
CA CYS A 442 12.19 1.16 21.31
C CYS A 442 12.94 1.70 20.10
N GLY A 443 13.89 2.60 20.32
CA GLY A 443 14.92 3.00 19.36
C GLY A 443 16.26 2.37 19.69
N TYR A 444 17.22 2.51 18.77
CA TYR A 444 18.60 2.03 18.92
C TYR A 444 19.58 3.19 18.83
N ARG A 445 20.34 3.42 19.88
CA ARG A 445 21.39 4.43 19.87
C ARG A 445 22.45 4.08 18.82
N LEU A 446 22.80 5.00 17.95
CA LEU A 446 23.75 4.70 16.86
C LEU A 446 25.19 4.55 17.34
N ALA A 447 25.55 5.15 18.47
CA ALA A 447 26.91 5.09 19.03
C ALA A 447 27.31 3.68 19.51
N ASP A 448 26.39 2.93 20.12
CA ASP A 448 26.69 1.64 20.76
C ASP A 448 25.65 0.55 20.49
N GLY A 449 24.59 0.86 19.78
CA GLY A 449 23.50 -0.07 19.45
C GLY A 449 22.58 -0.38 20.63
N ARG A 450 22.70 0.31 21.77
CA ARG A 450 21.85 0.09 22.94
C ARG A 450 20.41 0.52 22.68
N PRO A 451 19.42 -0.24 23.18
CA PRO A 451 18.03 0.15 23.13
C PRO A 451 17.77 1.35 24.04
N VAL A 452 17.00 2.30 23.53
CA VAL A 452 16.55 3.47 24.29
C VAL A 452 15.06 3.71 24.03
N PRO A 453 14.28 4.13 25.03
CA PRO A 453 12.88 4.50 24.84
C PRO A 453 12.79 5.86 24.16
N VAL A 454 11.97 5.96 23.11
CA VAL A 454 11.69 7.18 22.37
C VAL A 454 10.19 7.44 22.42
N ASP A 455 9.76 8.68 22.67
CA ASP A 455 8.36 9.07 22.63
C ASP A 455 7.74 8.78 21.25
N ALA A 456 6.56 8.18 21.23
CA ALA A 456 5.93 7.80 19.96
C ALA A 456 5.59 9.01 19.10
N GLY A 457 5.25 10.17 19.69
CA GLY A 457 4.99 11.39 18.95
C GLY A 457 6.24 11.95 18.26
N VAL A 458 7.44 11.65 18.79
CA VAL A 458 8.72 12.01 18.17
C VAL A 458 9.15 10.95 17.16
N ALA A 459 8.97 9.67 17.51
CA ALA A 459 9.37 8.54 16.67
C ALA A 459 8.56 8.47 15.37
N PHE A 460 7.25 8.74 15.46
CA PHE A 460 6.29 8.66 14.36
C PHE A 460 5.83 10.06 13.89
N ASP A 461 6.72 11.03 13.88
CA ASP A 461 6.47 12.34 13.25
C ASP A 461 6.79 12.28 11.76
N PRO A 462 5.77 12.31 10.87
CA PRO A 462 6.00 12.25 9.43
C PRO A 462 6.69 13.49 8.83
N ALA A 463 6.83 14.55 9.61
CA ALA A 463 7.55 15.77 9.23
C ALA A 463 9.01 15.75 9.70
N ALA A 464 9.41 14.75 10.49
CA ALA A 464 10.79 14.63 10.97
C ALA A 464 11.76 14.38 9.79
N PRO A 465 12.91 15.09 9.76
CA PRO A 465 13.88 14.95 8.69
C PRO A 465 14.51 13.56 8.61
N GLY A 466 14.55 12.84 9.72
CA GLY A 466 15.10 11.50 9.82
C GLY A 466 14.19 10.38 9.32
N VAL A 467 12.94 10.68 8.90
CA VAL A 467 11.99 9.71 8.36
C VAL A 467 12.34 9.37 6.92
N VAL A 468 12.85 8.17 6.72
CA VAL A 468 13.30 7.66 5.41
C VAL A 468 12.98 6.19 5.24
N ALA A 469 12.90 5.75 3.99
CA ALA A 469 12.93 4.33 3.64
C ALA A 469 14.06 4.08 2.63
N GLY A 470 14.69 2.91 2.73
CA GLY A 470 15.83 2.53 1.91
C GLY A 470 15.75 1.10 1.41
N TYR A 471 16.72 0.72 0.62
CA TYR A 471 16.85 -0.65 0.10
C TYR A 471 17.51 -1.60 1.09
N ASP A 472 18.22 -1.08 2.06
CA ASP A 472 18.85 -1.80 3.16
C ASP A 472 18.85 -0.94 4.44
N TRP A 473 19.10 -1.58 5.58
CA TRP A 473 19.09 -0.91 6.88
C TRP A 473 20.15 0.16 7.01
N ALA A 474 21.39 -0.14 6.58
CA ALA A 474 22.51 0.79 6.72
C ALA A 474 22.29 2.06 5.88
N GLY A 475 21.84 1.88 4.63
CA GLY A 475 21.52 3.01 3.75
C GLY A 475 20.38 3.87 4.27
N ALA A 476 19.31 3.24 4.83
CA ALA A 476 18.20 3.98 5.43
C ALA A 476 18.64 4.78 6.65
N VAL A 477 19.39 4.17 7.59
CA VAL A 477 19.91 4.85 8.78
C VAL A 477 20.86 5.99 8.40
N SER A 478 21.78 5.75 7.46
CA SER A 478 22.71 6.76 6.97
C SER A 478 21.97 7.95 6.35
N ALA A 479 20.98 7.70 5.50
CA ALA A 479 20.19 8.76 4.88
C ALA A 479 19.42 9.59 5.92
N GLY A 480 18.78 8.96 6.91
CA GLY A 480 18.09 9.64 7.99
C GLY A 480 19.03 10.48 8.86
N LEU A 481 20.20 9.93 9.22
CA LEU A 481 21.23 10.63 9.98
C LEU A 481 21.73 11.88 9.25
N LEU A 482 22.03 11.75 7.97
CA LEU A 482 22.51 12.86 7.14
C LEU A 482 21.46 13.95 6.94
N ALA A 483 20.18 13.57 6.80
CA ALA A 483 19.09 14.53 6.76
C ALA A 483 18.96 15.33 8.06
N CYS A 484 19.16 14.68 9.22
CA CYS A 484 19.22 15.36 10.51
C CYS A 484 20.42 16.31 10.60
N CYS A 485 21.60 15.90 10.13
CA CYS A 485 22.80 16.77 10.07
C CYS A 485 22.54 18.01 9.21
N ALA A 486 21.94 17.86 8.03
CA ALA A 486 21.58 18.98 7.16
C ALA A 486 20.62 19.96 7.86
N ARG A 487 19.63 19.43 8.60
CA ARG A 487 18.69 20.25 9.39
C ARG A 487 19.38 21.02 10.53
N LEU A 488 20.28 20.37 11.27
CA LEU A 488 21.07 21.02 12.34
C LEU A 488 21.92 22.15 11.77
N THR A 489 22.60 21.91 10.64
CA THR A 489 23.44 22.93 9.97
C THR A 489 22.59 24.09 9.46
N ALA A 490 21.42 23.82 8.85
CA ALA A 490 20.48 24.85 8.42
C ALA A 490 19.97 25.70 9.60
N GLY A 491 19.66 25.07 10.74
CA GLY A 491 19.26 25.76 11.96
C GLY A 491 20.34 26.70 12.50
N SER A 492 21.63 26.29 12.42
CA SER A 492 22.76 27.11 12.81
C SER A 492 22.96 28.33 11.89
N ALA A 493 22.66 28.18 10.59
CA ALA A 493 22.68 29.30 9.65
C ALA A 493 21.62 30.36 9.99
N ALA A 494 20.41 29.92 10.42
CA ALA A 494 19.34 30.82 10.85
C ALA A 494 19.68 31.64 12.11
N ALA A 495 20.46 31.06 13.02
CA ALA A 495 20.81 31.66 14.29
C ALA A 495 21.98 32.66 14.20
N GLN A 496 22.61 32.84 13.04
CA GLN A 496 23.65 33.88 12.86
C GLN A 496 23.00 35.26 12.89
N PRO A 497 23.30 36.12 13.90
CA PRO A 497 22.82 37.50 13.89
C PRO A 497 23.49 38.24 12.72
N ALA A 498 22.69 38.96 11.94
CA ALA A 498 23.24 40.02 11.09
C ALA A 498 24.14 40.87 11.97
N ARG A 499 25.47 40.95 11.65
CA ARG A 499 26.51 41.60 12.47
C ARG A 499 25.98 42.90 13.08
N PRO A 500 25.82 43.02 14.42
CA PRO A 500 25.50 44.31 15.02
C PRO A 500 26.75 45.16 15.05
N GLN A 501 26.64 46.33 14.53
CA GLN A 501 27.58 47.43 14.84
C GLN A 501 27.19 48.00 16.23
N THR A 502 27.35 47.27 17.31
CA THR A 502 27.53 47.86 18.67
C THR A 502 27.50 46.78 19.76
N PRO A 503 28.30 46.87 20.81
CA PRO A 503 28.32 45.92 21.92
C PRO A 503 27.24 46.24 22.94
N GLY A 504 26.29 45.35 23.11
CA GLY A 504 25.29 45.41 24.18
C GLY A 504 24.89 44.02 24.62
N THR A 505 25.20 43.70 25.85
CA THR A 505 24.92 42.48 26.58
C THR A 505 23.43 42.10 26.56
N GLN A 506 23.09 40.99 25.96
CA GLN A 506 21.83 40.25 26.29
C GLN A 506 22.17 38.77 26.50
N THR A 507 21.84 38.30 27.69
CA THR A 507 21.86 36.90 28.10
C THR A 507 20.75 36.13 27.37
N PRO A 508 21.02 35.02 26.64
CA PRO A 508 19.97 34.21 26.02
C PRO A 508 19.27 33.37 27.08
N GLY A 509 17.93 33.38 27.05
CA GLY A 509 17.10 32.39 27.76
C GLY A 509 17.21 31.02 27.13
N PRO A 510 16.79 29.93 27.81
CA PRO A 510 16.87 28.56 27.33
C PRO A 510 15.83 28.31 26.21
N GLY A 511 16.26 28.52 24.97
CA GLY A 511 15.59 28.06 23.75
C GLY A 511 16.25 26.78 23.23
N PRO A 512 15.67 26.12 22.21
CA PRO A 512 16.27 24.91 21.62
C PRO A 512 17.72 25.23 21.24
N GLN A 513 18.66 24.44 21.79
CA GLN A 513 20.09 24.64 21.61
C GLN A 513 20.50 24.22 20.18
N PHE A 514 20.47 25.16 19.26
CA PHE A 514 21.15 25.02 17.98
C PHE A 514 22.66 25.04 18.21
N LEU A 515 23.43 24.39 17.31
CA LEU A 515 24.88 24.56 17.28
C LEU A 515 25.23 26.06 17.29
N ASP A 516 26.25 26.48 18.09
CA ASP A 516 26.59 27.90 18.21
C ASP A 516 26.82 28.53 16.81
N PRO A 517 26.05 29.57 16.45
CA PRO A 517 26.15 30.20 15.11
C PRO A 517 27.52 30.69 14.73
N ARG A 518 28.41 30.87 15.70
CA ARG A 518 29.80 31.33 15.49
C ARG A 518 30.71 30.31 14.79
N PHE A 519 30.21 29.09 14.56
CA PHE A 519 30.98 27.98 13.98
C PHE A 519 30.68 27.67 12.51
N LEU A 520 29.77 28.41 11.86
CA LEU A 520 29.54 28.31 10.42
C LEU A 520 30.40 29.40 9.73
N ASP A 521 31.35 28.96 8.92
CA ASP A 521 32.12 29.78 8.01
C ASP A 521 31.84 29.33 6.57
N PRO A 522 30.78 29.86 5.92
CA PRO A 522 30.39 29.43 4.58
C PRO A 522 31.47 29.78 3.56
N ARG A 523 31.97 28.78 2.81
CA ARG A 523 32.99 28.94 1.78
C ARG A 523 32.38 28.70 0.42
N TYR A 524 32.48 29.67 -0.47
CA TYR A 524 32.03 29.52 -1.84
C TYR A 524 32.90 28.52 -2.60
N LEU A 525 32.26 27.55 -3.29
CA LEU A 525 32.92 26.63 -4.20
C LEU A 525 32.83 27.21 -5.62
N ASP A 526 33.97 27.46 -6.23
CA ASP A 526 34.00 27.93 -7.61
C ASP A 526 33.53 26.83 -8.60
N LEU A 527 33.19 27.25 -9.80
CA LEU A 527 32.65 26.34 -10.83
C LEU A 527 33.62 25.20 -11.12
N ARG A 528 34.91 25.43 -11.14
CA ARG A 528 35.93 24.42 -11.38
C ARG A 528 35.93 23.33 -10.29
N THR A 529 35.81 23.73 -9.03
CA THR A 529 35.69 22.79 -7.90
C THR A 529 34.41 21.99 -7.99
N VAL A 530 33.30 22.61 -8.37
CA VAL A 530 31.99 21.92 -8.59
C VAL A 530 32.11 20.92 -9.74
N GLU A 531 32.75 21.26 -10.86
CA GLU A 531 33.00 20.35 -11.99
C GLU A 531 33.86 19.13 -11.59
N VAL A 532 34.91 19.35 -10.80
CA VAL A 532 35.78 18.27 -10.30
C VAL A 532 34.97 17.34 -9.38
N LEU A 533 34.20 17.88 -8.46
CA LEU A 533 33.34 17.09 -7.59
C LEU A 533 32.27 16.32 -8.38
N ALA A 534 31.67 16.94 -9.41
CA ALA A 534 30.69 16.28 -10.27
C ALA A 534 31.33 15.12 -11.07
N ALA A 535 32.56 15.29 -11.53
CA ALA A 535 33.33 14.23 -12.20
C ALA A 535 33.67 13.06 -11.25
N ASP A 536 34.04 13.37 -9.99
CA ASP A 536 34.26 12.33 -8.94
C ASP A 536 32.95 11.60 -8.55
N ALA A 537 31.82 12.28 -8.62
CA ALA A 537 30.50 11.71 -8.33
C ALA A 537 29.96 10.80 -9.47
N GLY A 538 30.39 11.03 -10.71
CA GLY A 538 30.05 10.22 -11.87
C GLY A 538 29.00 10.83 -12.81
N GLU A 539 28.46 9.98 -13.71
CA GLU A 539 27.63 10.43 -14.84
C GLU A 539 26.35 11.15 -14.42
N GLU A 540 25.73 10.76 -13.32
CA GLU A 540 24.48 11.37 -12.82
C GLU A 540 24.70 12.84 -12.45
N ALA A 541 25.76 13.15 -11.68
CA ALA A 541 26.08 14.51 -11.28
C ALA A 541 26.44 15.39 -12.47
N LEU A 542 27.24 14.86 -13.41
CA LEU A 542 27.57 15.55 -14.65
C LEU A 542 26.35 15.85 -15.51
N ALA A 543 25.38 14.92 -15.57
CA ALA A 543 24.12 15.14 -16.28
C ALA A 543 23.30 16.27 -15.64
N TYR A 544 23.20 16.28 -14.32
CA TYR A 544 22.52 17.37 -13.60
C TYR A 544 23.18 18.72 -13.81
N LEU A 545 24.51 18.78 -13.74
CA LEU A 545 25.26 20.02 -13.94
C LEU A 545 25.03 20.57 -15.36
N ARG A 546 25.13 19.72 -16.39
CA ARG A 546 24.85 20.11 -17.78
C ARG A 546 23.41 20.62 -17.97
N MET A 547 22.42 20.01 -17.31
CA MET A 547 21.05 20.46 -17.37
C MET A 547 20.88 21.86 -16.78
N LEU A 548 21.53 22.15 -15.64
CA LEU A 548 21.54 23.49 -15.02
C LEU A 548 22.20 24.53 -15.92
N GLU A 549 23.29 24.20 -16.59
CA GLU A 549 23.95 25.05 -17.59
C GLU A 549 23.02 25.37 -18.76
N ILE A 550 22.40 24.34 -19.36
CA ILE A 550 21.43 24.52 -20.48
C ILE A 550 20.28 25.42 -20.04
N LEU A 551 19.80 25.27 -18.83
CA LEU A 551 18.72 26.07 -18.27
C LEU A 551 19.19 27.47 -17.84
N SER A 552 20.50 27.77 -17.92
CA SER A 552 21.11 29.03 -17.47
C SER A 552 20.77 29.38 -16.01
N VAL A 553 20.78 28.37 -15.13
CA VAL A 553 20.50 28.55 -13.71
C VAL A 553 21.74 29.13 -13.03
N PRO A 554 21.67 30.29 -12.36
CA PRO A 554 22.80 30.88 -11.63
C PRO A 554 23.03 30.09 -10.33
N LEU A 555 23.68 28.92 -10.46
CA LEU A 555 23.99 28.01 -9.37
C LEU A 555 25.05 28.62 -8.44
N ALA A 556 24.74 28.61 -7.13
CA ALA A 556 25.71 28.91 -6.07
C ALA A 556 25.83 27.69 -5.15
N VAL A 557 27.07 27.28 -4.87
CA VAL A 557 27.36 26.18 -3.95
C VAL A 557 28.32 26.67 -2.87
N HIS A 558 27.96 26.45 -1.62
CA HIS A 558 28.78 26.81 -0.48
C HIS A 558 29.07 25.60 0.39
N ASP A 559 30.31 25.39 0.77
CA ASP A 559 30.67 24.47 1.83
C ASP A 559 30.31 25.10 3.19
N VAL A 560 29.42 24.40 3.90
CA VAL A 560 28.93 24.78 5.23
C VAL A 560 29.16 23.67 6.26
N THR A 561 30.22 22.90 6.07
CA THR A 561 30.53 21.68 6.85
C THR A 561 30.65 21.92 8.36
N GLY A 562 31.04 23.08 8.83
CA GLY A 562 31.02 23.47 10.24
C GLY A 562 31.71 22.51 11.21
N VAL A 563 31.36 22.61 12.50
CA VAL A 563 32.01 21.88 13.61
C VAL A 563 31.73 20.38 13.63
N LEU A 564 30.59 19.94 13.11
CA LEU A 564 30.27 18.53 12.98
C LEU A 564 31.18 17.81 11.98
N GLN A 565 31.86 18.60 11.15
CA GLN A 565 32.73 18.09 10.08
C GLN A 565 32.07 17.03 9.19
N VAL A 566 30.76 17.09 9.06
CA VAL A 566 29.98 16.29 8.12
C VAL A 566 29.91 17.06 6.81
N PRO A 567 30.39 16.51 5.67
CA PRO A 567 30.31 17.21 4.40
C PRO A 567 28.91 17.73 4.12
N THR A 568 28.71 19.03 4.27
CA THR A 568 27.42 19.69 4.10
C THR A 568 27.57 20.86 3.14
N LEU A 569 26.79 20.84 2.07
CA LEU A 569 26.77 21.88 1.06
C LEU A 569 25.41 22.60 1.11
N ALA A 570 25.49 23.93 1.02
CA ALA A 570 24.31 24.76 0.80
C ALA A 570 24.23 25.13 -0.69
N PHE A 571 23.05 24.99 -1.25
CA PHE A 571 22.77 25.24 -2.66
C PHE A 571 21.90 26.48 -2.79
N GLY A 572 22.25 27.35 -3.74
CA GLY A 572 21.50 28.55 -4.04
C GLY A 572 21.24 28.74 -5.52
N VAL A 573 20.26 29.57 -5.82
CA VAL A 573 19.97 30.10 -7.15
C VAL A 573 20.03 31.63 -7.06
N GLY A 574 21.03 32.22 -7.68
CA GLY A 574 21.38 33.62 -7.42
C GLY A 574 21.74 33.82 -5.93
N ASP A 575 21.13 34.83 -5.31
CA ASP A 575 21.38 35.17 -3.90
C ASP A 575 20.53 34.39 -2.91
N ARG A 576 19.65 33.49 -3.37
CA ARG A 576 18.72 32.76 -2.51
C ARG A 576 19.21 31.33 -2.25
N THR A 577 19.36 30.96 -1.00
CA THR A 577 19.60 29.57 -0.58
C THR A 577 18.31 28.77 -0.73
N ILE A 578 18.39 27.62 -1.39
CA ILE A 578 17.25 26.76 -1.66
C ILE A 578 17.31 25.41 -0.93
N GLY A 579 18.48 25.04 -0.40
CA GLY A 579 18.61 23.78 0.33
C GLY A 579 19.97 23.58 0.97
N TYR A 580 19.99 22.73 1.97
CA TYR A 580 21.18 22.19 2.63
C TYR A 580 21.17 20.69 2.47
N VAL A 581 22.29 20.12 2.06
CA VAL A 581 22.43 18.67 1.87
C VAL A 581 23.71 18.22 2.59
N SER A 582 23.60 17.16 3.39
CA SER A 582 24.75 16.50 4.02
C SER A 582 24.97 15.13 3.39
N GLY A 583 26.22 14.71 3.33
CA GLY A 583 26.62 13.40 2.82
C GLY A 583 27.88 12.89 3.49
N LEU A 584 28.26 11.66 3.24
CA LEU A 584 29.56 11.11 3.71
C LEU A 584 30.72 11.56 2.83
N ARG A 585 30.46 11.88 1.57
CA ARG A 585 31.42 12.43 0.60
C ARG A 585 30.84 13.68 -0.02
N ALA A 586 31.70 14.68 -0.26
CA ALA A 586 31.30 15.93 -0.90
C ALA A 586 30.69 15.70 -2.32
N ALA A 587 31.18 14.71 -3.06
CA ALA A 587 30.70 14.35 -4.38
C ALA A 587 29.25 13.83 -4.34
N ASP A 588 28.91 12.95 -3.38
CA ASP A 588 27.55 12.42 -3.21
C ASP A 588 26.59 13.53 -2.74
N THR A 589 27.08 14.41 -1.85
CA THR A 589 26.37 15.60 -1.38
C THR A 589 26.04 16.55 -2.53
N LEU A 590 27.00 16.76 -3.44
CA LEU A 590 26.81 17.59 -4.63
C LEU A 590 25.72 17.00 -5.54
N THR A 591 25.79 15.71 -5.83
CA THR A 591 24.77 15.03 -6.69
C THR A 591 23.35 15.23 -6.17
N ALA A 592 23.14 15.00 -4.88
CA ALA A 592 21.84 15.18 -4.25
C ALA A 592 21.38 16.64 -4.29
N GLY A 593 22.30 17.59 -4.10
CA GLY A 593 22.00 19.02 -4.15
C GLY A 593 21.70 19.52 -5.56
N LEU A 594 22.47 19.12 -6.58
CA LEU A 594 22.19 19.48 -7.98
C LEU A 594 20.81 19.00 -8.43
N ARG A 595 20.41 17.78 -8.03
CA ARG A 595 19.05 17.28 -8.27
C ARG A 595 18.01 18.16 -7.58
N ALA A 596 18.25 18.57 -6.33
CA ALA A 596 17.32 19.43 -5.60
C ALA A 596 17.18 20.81 -6.28
N VAL A 597 18.28 21.40 -6.77
CA VAL A 597 18.25 22.66 -7.54
C VAL A 597 17.41 22.51 -8.81
N LEU A 598 17.64 21.44 -9.59
CA LEU A 598 16.87 21.17 -10.79
C LEU A 598 15.39 21.02 -10.49
N LEU A 599 15.04 20.28 -9.42
CA LEU A 599 13.66 20.08 -9.02
C LEU A 599 13.01 21.40 -8.60
N HIS A 600 13.72 22.24 -7.83
CA HIS A 600 13.25 23.57 -7.46
C HIS A 600 12.96 24.43 -8.69
N GLU A 601 13.89 24.51 -9.65
CA GLU A 601 13.74 25.29 -10.87
C GLU A 601 12.61 24.76 -11.76
N GLN A 602 12.45 23.44 -11.83
CA GLN A 602 11.36 22.81 -12.57
C GLN A 602 10.01 23.17 -11.95
N SER A 603 9.87 23.04 -10.62
CA SER A 603 8.67 23.44 -9.87
C SER A 603 8.31 24.89 -10.13
N ARG A 604 9.28 25.80 -9.99
CA ARG A 604 9.09 27.24 -10.18
C ARG A 604 8.69 27.60 -11.62
N ARG A 605 9.36 27.03 -12.62
CA ARG A 605 9.12 27.32 -14.06
C ARG A 605 7.76 26.85 -14.53
N HIS A 606 7.27 25.73 -13.99
CA HIS A 606 5.99 25.12 -14.37
C HIS A 606 4.84 25.46 -13.42
N GLY A 607 5.09 26.22 -12.35
CA GLY A 607 4.08 26.56 -11.36
C GLY A 607 3.50 25.33 -10.64
N GLN A 608 4.33 24.34 -10.35
CA GLN A 608 3.93 23.05 -9.77
C GLN A 608 4.43 22.92 -8.32
N PRO A 609 3.68 23.38 -7.32
CA PRO A 609 4.12 23.45 -5.93
C PRO A 609 4.24 22.07 -5.24
N ASP A 610 3.62 21.04 -5.77
CA ASP A 610 3.55 19.70 -5.16
C ASP A 610 4.93 19.06 -4.91
N TYR A 611 5.93 19.47 -5.69
CA TYR A 611 7.32 19.04 -5.52
C TYR A 611 8.29 20.22 -5.29
N ALA A 612 7.75 21.36 -4.88
CA ALA A 612 8.58 22.47 -4.44
C ALA A 612 9.34 22.10 -3.16
N LEU A 613 10.60 22.52 -3.08
CA LEU A 613 11.38 22.35 -1.87
C LEU A 613 10.83 23.25 -0.75
N PRO A 614 10.84 22.80 0.51
CA PRO A 614 10.45 23.64 1.63
C PRO A 614 11.40 24.84 1.76
N GLU A 615 10.89 25.95 2.30
CA GLU A 615 11.74 27.09 2.58
C GLU A 615 12.79 26.76 3.64
N VAL A 616 14.01 27.22 3.38
CA VAL A 616 15.17 26.99 4.27
C VAL A 616 15.75 28.31 4.74
N PRO A 617 16.47 28.31 5.88
CA PRO A 617 17.22 29.47 6.33
C PRO A 617 18.19 29.97 5.27
N GLN A 618 18.25 31.30 5.12
CA GLN A 618 19.12 31.91 4.13
C GLN A 618 20.54 32.10 4.68
N LEU A 619 21.54 31.85 3.84
CA LEU A 619 22.92 32.23 4.18
C LEU A 619 23.07 33.77 4.22
N PRO A 620 23.94 34.31 5.08
CA PRO A 620 24.22 35.75 5.08
C PRO A 620 24.71 36.23 3.72
N PRO A 621 24.34 37.43 3.26
CA PRO A 621 24.66 37.93 1.91
C PRO A 621 26.15 38.15 1.62
N HIS A 622 27.03 37.96 2.58
CA HIS A 622 28.50 38.09 2.46
C HIS A 622 29.25 36.75 2.55
N ALA A 623 28.53 35.63 2.58
CA ALA A 623 29.12 34.29 2.60
C ALA A 623 29.78 33.95 1.26
N GLY A 624 30.87 34.55 0.88
CA GLY A 624 31.53 34.24 -0.40
C GLY A 624 32.55 35.24 -0.89
N ALA A 625 32.75 36.38 -0.17
CA ALA A 625 33.63 37.46 -0.64
C ALA A 625 35.10 37.30 -0.27
N THR A 626 35.49 36.29 0.49
CA THR A 626 36.88 36.16 0.97
C THR A 626 37.44 34.77 0.69
N GLY A 627 38.24 34.67 -0.37
CA GLY A 627 39.23 33.62 -0.42
C GLY A 627 39.12 32.70 -1.64
N GLY A 628 40.26 32.27 -2.11
CA GLY A 628 40.45 31.37 -3.23
C GLY A 628 39.67 30.06 -3.11
N ALA A 629 39.70 29.25 -4.17
CA ALA A 629 39.04 27.98 -4.27
C ALA A 629 39.13 27.15 -2.97
N ALA A 630 38.02 26.96 -2.30
CA ALA A 630 37.98 26.13 -1.09
C ALA A 630 38.21 24.66 -1.47
N GLU A 631 39.12 24.01 -0.73
CA GLU A 631 39.26 22.55 -0.85
C GLU A 631 37.96 21.86 -0.38
N PRO A 632 37.44 20.89 -1.15
CA PRO A 632 36.22 20.21 -0.76
C PRO A 632 36.38 19.46 0.58
N PRO A 633 35.32 19.38 1.40
CA PRO A 633 35.40 18.73 2.70
C PRO A 633 35.81 17.26 2.59
N ALA A 634 36.65 16.81 3.53
CA ALA A 634 37.15 15.44 3.56
C ALA A 634 36.01 14.43 3.78
N PRO A 635 36.08 13.26 3.15
CA PRO A 635 35.08 12.21 3.33
C PRO A 635 35.04 11.70 4.78
N ARG A 636 33.86 11.26 5.23
CA ARG A 636 33.61 10.73 6.57
C ARG A 636 32.98 9.35 6.51
N THR A 637 33.15 8.57 7.56
CA THR A 637 32.37 7.36 7.80
C THR A 637 31.16 7.69 8.68
N GLU A 638 30.13 6.86 8.63
CA GLU A 638 28.95 7.02 9.51
C GLU A 638 29.37 7.04 11.00
N ALA A 639 30.29 6.16 11.40
CA ALA A 639 30.81 6.12 12.77
C ALA A 639 31.47 7.45 13.18
N GLN A 640 32.20 8.12 12.28
CA GLN A 640 32.80 9.44 12.55
C GLN A 640 31.71 10.52 12.68
N VAL A 641 30.64 10.46 11.88
CA VAL A 641 29.49 11.37 11.99
C VAL A 641 28.80 11.20 13.33
N VAL A 642 28.52 9.96 13.73
CA VAL A 642 27.92 9.64 15.03
C VAL A 642 28.81 10.13 16.18
N ALA A 643 30.11 9.86 16.12
CA ALA A 643 31.05 10.31 17.14
C ALA A 643 31.11 11.84 17.27
N ALA A 644 31.07 12.56 16.14
CA ALA A 644 31.04 14.03 16.12
C ALA A 644 29.75 14.57 16.75
N LEU A 645 28.58 13.99 16.44
CA LEU A 645 27.30 14.36 17.04
C LEU A 645 27.34 14.18 18.56
N VAL A 646 27.79 13.00 19.04
CA VAL A 646 27.89 12.69 20.48
C VAL A 646 28.86 13.65 21.18
N ALA A 647 29.99 13.98 20.57
CA ALA A 647 30.95 14.95 21.11
C ALA A 647 30.35 16.37 21.28
N HIS A 648 29.30 16.69 20.53
CA HIS A 648 28.58 17.96 20.63
C HIS A 648 27.26 17.86 21.41
N GLY A 649 27.06 16.79 22.19
CA GLY A 649 25.87 16.61 23.04
C GLY A 649 24.60 16.16 22.30
N HIS A 650 24.75 15.63 21.09
CA HIS A 650 23.66 15.09 20.28
C HIS A 650 23.72 13.56 20.27
N ASP A 651 22.66 12.90 20.70
CA ASP A 651 22.59 11.43 20.73
C ASP A 651 21.66 10.94 19.59
N PRO A 652 22.20 10.44 18.47
CA PRO A 652 21.40 9.95 17.37
C PRO A 652 20.86 8.56 17.67
N VAL A 653 19.53 8.38 17.49
CA VAL A 653 18.79 7.17 17.76
C VAL A 653 18.01 6.76 16.50
N ALA A 654 18.19 5.55 16.02
CA ALA A 654 17.41 4.98 14.93
C ALA A 654 16.18 4.26 15.48
N VAL A 655 15.00 4.64 15.04
CA VAL A 655 13.72 4.01 15.39
C VAL A 655 13.16 3.30 14.17
N PRO A 656 13.07 1.96 14.17
CA PRO A 656 12.41 1.23 13.07
C PRO A 656 10.92 1.58 13.01
N LEU A 657 10.44 1.94 11.82
CA LEU A 657 9.04 2.25 11.56
C LEU A 657 8.31 1.02 11.01
N ASP A 658 8.26 -0.06 11.78
CA ASP A 658 7.80 -1.39 11.37
C ASP A 658 6.50 -1.84 12.05
N HIS A 659 5.67 -0.89 12.49
CA HIS A 659 4.41 -1.20 13.19
C HIS A 659 3.37 -1.84 12.26
N ASP A 660 3.43 -1.62 10.94
CA ASP A 660 2.66 -2.40 9.95
C ASP A 660 3.50 -3.58 9.42
N PRO A 661 3.27 -4.81 9.92
CA PRO A 661 4.09 -5.96 9.54
C PRO A 661 3.90 -6.39 8.08
N GLN A 662 2.81 -5.98 7.43
CA GLN A 662 2.57 -6.30 6.02
C GLN A 662 3.41 -5.41 5.12
N VAL A 663 3.48 -4.11 5.42
CA VAL A 663 4.34 -3.16 4.72
C VAL A 663 5.81 -3.47 4.99
N HIS A 664 6.15 -3.75 6.26
CA HIS A 664 7.52 -4.13 6.64
C HIS A 664 8.01 -5.40 5.92
N ARG A 665 7.13 -6.37 5.63
CA ARG A 665 7.49 -7.56 4.85
C ARG A 665 7.84 -7.23 3.40
N ILE A 666 7.22 -6.20 2.84
CA ILE A 666 7.45 -5.76 1.45
C ILE A 666 8.68 -4.86 1.36
N LEU A 667 8.80 -3.89 2.27
CA LEU A 667 9.92 -2.96 2.37
C LEU A 667 10.33 -2.80 3.84
N PRO A 668 11.32 -3.59 4.31
CA PRO A 668 11.63 -3.70 5.75
C PRO A 668 12.41 -2.51 6.32
N TYR A 669 12.94 -1.62 5.50
CA TYR A 669 13.92 -0.63 5.92
C TYR A 669 13.33 0.79 5.93
N ALA A 670 12.22 0.99 6.66
CA ALA A 670 11.72 2.32 7.02
C ALA A 670 12.20 2.67 8.44
N VAL A 671 12.77 3.85 8.61
CA VAL A 671 13.39 4.30 9.86
C VAL A 671 13.14 5.79 10.10
N ASN A 672 13.04 6.20 11.35
CA ASN A 672 13.24 7.59 11.74
C ASN A 672 14.52 7.69 12.57
N VAL A 673 15.47 8.51 12.14
CA VAL A 673 16.64 8.88 12.95
C VAL A 673 16.28 10.14 13.72
N VAL A 674 16.24 10.02 15.05
CA VAL A 674 15.92 11.10 15.98
C VAL A 674 17.21 11.57 16.65
N ILE A 675 17.44 12.87 16.71
CA ILE A 675 18.53 13.45 17.50
C ILE A 675 17.96 13.88 18.85
N SER A 676 18.35 13.19 19.91
CA SER A 676 18.05 13.60 21.28
C SER A 676 19.19 14.45 21.84
N HIS A 677 18.87 15.34 22.76
CA HIS A 677 19.89 16.10 23.51
C HIS A 677 20.18 15.34 24.79
N SER A 678 21.46 15.07 25.05
CA SER A 678 21.95 14.41 26.26
C SER A 678 22.02 15.38 27.45
#